data_dd9c989715b09265ba1b01f08299a374
#
_entry.id   dd9c989715b09265ba1b01f08299a374
#
_cell.length_a   1.000
_cell.length_b   1.000
_cell.length_c   1.000
_cell.angle_alpha   90.00
_cell.angle_beta   90.00
_cell.angle_gamma   90.00
#
_symmetry.space_group_name_H-M   'P 1'
#
loop_
_entity.id
_entity.type
_entity.pdbx_description
1 polymer ?
#
loop_
_entity_poly.entity_id
_entity_poly.type
_entity_poly.pdbx_seq_one_letter_code
_entity_poly.pdbx_strand_id
1 'polypeptide(L)'
;MVLTHQSRLPKELLQTGLRPILMNLADPKRLSVPGLEGLARLLELLTNYFKVEIGHKLLDHFRIVADPQLVQESSKLSLEDNEGITKLVRLANIFHLLPSAANIFLEPLVNAIVQTEAQMHFSTKSPFSEPLARYLDRYPVEGVDFFLRHLSYTRQLRTLRSILQANLAPNLLRELASRTPILVNHLRGVTEKNMILAVLNLFDDLSSLLPTWISQNGYVIDAIVELWHSNLPSSEQLPAVVTEVIHKYSLMLAIFTTALKQSPRIDLLFDITSVFTFNLGIDIIGTTKFLYEHVAMSEDEIFRRNILMRFLTWFGDSSYTWTQKAYFVRYIVTPILLVHATRSKQQVTNLINSDFINQVHRMIWQPTNDAAIFSETDDMFKIEMLHLTTILVQYYPDLLDDALKDIAKYTWLHISPSDDVIVKQTAYLLTARFVAAFPTPQKFILRAWTGLLRAPHSEGRAVVRQESLAILAPSLPKAEPTEAGHPAWAKTTRRLLAEEGLGSMLTIYHLIAKQPELFFPVRSLFIPHIANSLNKLGMTASSNLESRMLSIDILQVLFTWEERATQAVKRDASATTPVADDSKYLTPLALRENMVSYLVRLTTIPYEPAARSSFLPKALALLQLIVGQNGWTDVTVGLRFFARTLEQVSLFCFSLYAGFTKNEL
;
A
#
# COMPACT_ATOMS: atom_id res chain seq x y z
N MET A 1 -28.15 1.84 -56.86
CA MET A 1 -28.12 1.50 -58.29
C MET A 1 -26.71 1.51 -58.90
N VAL A 2 -25.87 2.55 -58.64
CA VAL A 2 -24.48 2.61 -59.20
C VAL A 2 -23.54 1.53 -58.63
N LEU A 3 -23.73 1.15 -57.40
CA LEU A 3 -22.90 0.14 -56.74
C LEU A 3 -23.18 -1.32 -57.24
N THR A 4 -24.35 -1.59 -57.82
CA THR A 4 -24.74 -2.94 -58.22
C THR A 4 -24.39 -3.27 -59.68
N HIS A 5 -24.08 -2.27 -60.52
CA HIS A 5 -23.92 -2.45 -61.97
C HIS A 5 -22.59 -2.02 -62.55
N GLN A 6 -21.52 -1.77 -61.87
CA GLN A 6 -20.21 -1.38 -62.45
C GLN A 6 -20.26 -0.50 -63.71
N SER A 7 -21.41 0.11 -64.03
CA SER A 7 -21.60 0.95 -65.20
C SER A 7 -21.11 2.38 -64.92
N ARG A 8 -20.18 2.86 -65.70
CA ARG A 8 -19.71 4.27 -65.66
C ARG A 8 -20.87 5.19 -65.93
N LEU A 9 -21.16 6.13 -65.04
CA LEU A 9 -22.10 7.21 -65.27
C LEU A 9 -21.66 8.05 -66.45
N PRO A 10 -22.58 8.51 -67.34
CA PRO A 10 -22.26 9.38 -68.42
C PRO A 10 -21.61 10.68 -67.92
N LYS A 11 -20.56 11.14 -68.61
CA LYS A 11 -19.76 12.31 -68.23
C LYS A 11 -20.60 13.58 -68.11
N GLU A 12 -21.60 13.72 -68.95
CA GLU A 12 -22.54 14.84 -68.96
C GLU A 12 -23.44 14.90 -67.71
N LEU A 13 -23.92 13.76 -67.27
CA LEU A 13 -24.76 13.62 -66.09
C LEU A 13 -23.97 13.92 -64.80
N LEU A 14 -22.71 13.53 -64.75
CA LEU A 14 -21.78 13.84 -63.68
C LEU A 14 -21.45 15.34 -63.64
N GLN A 15 -21.19 15.95 -64.79
CA GLN A 15 -20.91 17.36 -64.88
C GLN A 15 -22.11 18.24 -64.47
N THR A 16 -23.31 17.86 -64.89
CA THR A 16 -24.55 18.58 -64.59
C THR A 16 -24.94 18.44 -63.13
N GLY A 17 -24.78 17.27 -62.52
CA GLY A 17 -25.07 17.02 -61.10
C GLY A 17 -24.02 17.57 -60.13
N LEU A 18 -22.75 17.60 -60.55
CA LEU A 18 -21.64 18.13 -59.72
C LEU A 18 -21.51 19.65 -59.74
N ARG A 19 -21.93 20.27 -60.84
CA ARG A 19 -21.77 21.75 -61.04
C ARG A 19 -22.43 22.59 -59.93
N PRO A 20 -23.64 22.32 -59.45
CA PRO A 20 -24.26 23.05 -58.36
C PRO A 20 -23.49 22.85 -57.03
N ILE A 21 -22.99 21.65 -56.77
CA ILE A 21 -22.24 21.32 -55.56
C ILE A 21 -20.89 22.05 -55.56
N LEU A 22 -20.20 22.06 -56.70
CA LEU A 22 -18.93 22.79 -56.90
C LEU A 22 -19.09 24.30 -56.81
N MET A 23 -20.24 24.82 -57.24
CA MET A 23 -20.58 26.25 -57.11
C MET A 23 -20.84 26.64 -55.65
N ASN A 24 -21.52 25.77 -54.90
CA ASN A 24 -21.74 25.97 -53.46
C ASN A 24 -20.43 25.84 -52.64
N LEU A 25 -19.49 24.99 -53.08
CA LEU A 25 -18.14 24.90 -52.54
C LEU A 25 -17.30 26.16 -52.78
N ALA A 26 -17.70 27.07 -53.65
CA ALA A 26 -16.98 28.32 -53.91
C ALA A 26 -17.28 29.40 -52.84
N ASP A 27 -18.40 29.27 -52.10
CA ASP A 27 -18.80 30.26 -51.09
C ASP A 27 -18.97 29.57 -49.69
N PRO A 28 -18.12 29.89 -48.71
CA PRO A 28 -18.20 29.30 -47.37
C PRO A 28 -19.54 29.54 -46.65
N LYS A 29 -20.21 30.65 -46.97
CA LYS A 29 -21.50 31.02 -46.37
C LYS A 29 -22.65 30.12 -46.82
N ARG A 30 -22.51 29.46 -47.96
CA ARG A 30 -23.54 28.55 -48.53
C ARG A 30 -23.36 27.10 -48.13
N LEU A 31 -22.27 26.77 -47.44
CA LEU A 31 -22.01 25.44 -46.94
C LEU A 31 -22.89 25.15 -45.71
N SER A 32 -23.92 24.33 -45.88
CA SER A 32 -24.76 23.82 -44.84
C SER A 32 -24.32 22.41 -44.42
N VAL A 33 -24.65 21.98 -43.20
CA VAL A 33 -24.37 20.60 -42.70
C VAL A 33 -24.96 19.51 -43.64
N PRO A 34 -26.25 19.62 -44.09
CA PRO A 34 -26.79 18.68 -45.07
C PRO A 34 -26.07 18.68 -46.41
N GLY A 35 -25.57 19.86 -46.86
CA GLY A 35 -24.77 20.00 -48.07
C GLY A 35 -23.44 19.26 -47.98
N LEU A 36 -22.76 19.30 -46.83
CA LEU A 36 -21.53 18.53 -46.56
C LEU A 36 -21.77 17.04 -46.48
N GLU A 37 -22.88 16.60 -45.91
CA GLU A 37 -23.27 15.19 -45.91
C GLU A 37 -23.59 14.66 -47.30
N GLY A 38 -24.28 15.45 -48.12
CA GLY A 38 -24.53 15.15 -49.54
C GLY A 38 -23.22 15.04 -50.34
N LEU A 39 -22.28 15.96 -50.09
CA LEU A 39 -20.95 15.92 -50.73
C LEU A 39 -20.16 14.67 -50.28
N ALA A 40 -20.18 14.29 -49.01
CA ALA A 40 -19.53 13.09 -48.52
C ALA A 40 -20.07 11.82 -49.22
N ARG A 41 -21.39 11.65 -49.30
CA ARG A 41 -22.02 10.53 -50.00
C ARG A 41 -21.67 10.50 -51.49
N LEU A 42 -21.57 11.68 -52.14
CA LEU A 42 -21.19 11.78 -53.56
C LEU A 42 -19.72 11.35 -53.72
N LEU A 43 -18.83 11.77 -52.84
CA LEU A 43 -17.41 11.38 -52.87
C LEU A 43 -17.21 9.90 -52.67
N GLU A 44 -18.01 9.25 -51.81
CA GLU A 44 -17.99 7.79 -51.64
C GLU A 44 -18.34 7.07 -52.95
N LEU A 45 -19.23 7.58 -53.72
CA LEU A 45 -19.65 7.02 -55.00
C LEU A 45 -18.70 7.32 -56.18
N LEU A 46 -17.99 8.45 -56.12
CA LEU A 46 -17.26 9.01 -57.26
C LEU A 46 -15.78 9.33 -56.94
N THR A 47 -15.14 8.56 -56.12
CA THR A 47 -13.75 8.77 -55.61
C THR A 47 -12.73 9.08 -56.71
N ASN A 48 -12.87 8.52 -57.92
CA ASN A 48 -11.91 8.70 -59.01
C ASN A 48 -12.08 9.99 -59.84
N TYR A 49 -13.12 10.79 -59.59
CA TYR A 49 -13.41 12.00 -60.39
C TYR A 49 -12.99 13.31 -59.67
N PHE A 50 -12.57 13.25 -58.42
CA PHE A 50 -12.26 14.45 -57.66
C PHE A 50 -10.78 14.78 -57.72
N LYS A 51 -10.51 16.04 -58.07
CA LYS A 51 -9.17 16.61 -58.17
C LYS A 51 -8.70 17.13 -56.78
N VAL A 52 -7.40 17.20 -56.61
CA VAL A 52 -6.71 17.79 -55.42
C VAL A 52 -7.21 19.20 -55.12
N GLU A 53 -7.61 19.95 -56.10
CA GLU A 53 -8.17 21.33 -56.00
C GLU A 53 -9.38 21.39 -55.06
N ILE A 54 -10.21 20.32 -54.99
CA ILE A 54 -11.37 20.26 -54.10
C ILE A 54 -10.91 20.14 -52.65
N GLY A 55 -9.89 19.33 -52.42
CA GLY A 55 -9.29 19.20 -51.06
C GLY A 55 -8.73 20.55 -50.56
N HIS A 56 -8.07 21.31 -51.41
CA HIS A 56 -7.59 22.65 -51.04
C HIS A 56 -8.75 23.60 -50.68
N LYS A 57 -9.82 23.60 -51.46
CA LYS A 57 -11.02 24.42 -51.15
C LYS A 57 -11.67 23.99 -49.83
N LEU A 58 -11.80 22.70 -49.56
CA LEU A 58 -12.33 22.20 -48.29
C LEU A 58 -11.46 22.61 -47.10
N LEU A 59 -10.13 22.56 -47.25
CA LEU A 59 -9.21 23.01 -46.23
C LEU A 59 -9.29 24.52 -45.97
N ASP A 60 -9.43 25.33 -47.03
CA ASP A 60 -9.61 26.77 -46.91
C ASP A 60 -10.96 27.09 -46.21
N HIS A 61 -12.03 26.35 -46.53
CA HIS A 61 -13.28 26.46 -45.80
C HIS A 61 -13.16 26.07 -44.34
N PHE A 62 -12.44 25.01 -44.04
CA PHE A 62 -12.16 24.60 -42.66
C PHE A 62 -11.48 25.76 -41.90
N ARG A 63 -10.45 26.38 -42.48
CA ARG A 63 -9.73 27.52 -41.88
C ARG A 63 -10.62 28.75 -41.67
N ILE A 64 -11.51 29.04 -42.61
CA ILE A 64 -12.44 30.18 -42.50
C ILE A 64 -13.48 29.94 -41.38
N VAL A 65 -14.04 28.75 -41.32
CA VAL A 65 -15.03 28.38 -40.28
C VAL A 65 -14.37 28.21 -38.89
N ALA A 66 -13.09 27.84 -38.87
CA ALA A 66 -12.28 27.70 -37.63
C ALA A 66 -11.73 29.04 -37.12
N ASP A 67 -12.39 30.17 -37.42
CA ASP A 67 -12.03 31.48 -36.87
C ASP A 67 -12.03 31.45 -35.35
N PRO A 68 -10.96 31.91 -34.66
CA PRO A 68 -10.80 31.83 -33.22
C PRO A 68 -11.95 32.37 -32.40
N GLN A 69 -12.52 33.52 -32.84
CA GLN A 69 -13.62 34.17 -32.15
C GLN A 69 -14.91 33.35 -32.27
N LEU A 70 -15.21 32.85 -33.46
CA LEU A 70 -16.37 31.98 -33.69
C LEU A 70 -16.29 30.66 -32.95
N VAL A 71 -15.08 30.05 -32.87
CA VAL A 71 -14.86 28.80 -32.16
C VAL A 71 -15.02 28.98 -30.65
N GLN A 72 -14.50 30.08 -30.08
CA GLN A 72 -14.65 30.38 -28.65
C GLN A 72 -16.09 30.68 -28.26
N GLU A 73 -16.81 31.44 -29.07
CA GLU A 73 -18.23 31.73 -28.83
C GLU A 73 -19.08 30.45 -28.91
N SER A 74 -18.82 29.65 -29.94
CA SER A 74 -19.56 28.41 -30.15
C SER A 74 -19.22 27.32 -29.17
N SER A 75 -18.03 27.31 -28.55
CA SER A 75 -17.65 26.33 -27.51
C SER A 75 -18.46 26.43 -26.20
N LYS A 76 -19.24 27.50 -26.03
CA LYS A 76 -20.18 27.68 -24.91
C LYS A 76 -21.49 26.92 -25.08
N LEU A 77 -21.77 26.43 -26.29
CA LEU A 77 -22.98 25.69 -26.64
C LEU A 77 -22.72 24.16 -26.50
N SER A 78 -23.78 23.38 -26.37
CA SER A 78 -23.67 21.91 -26.48
C SER A 78 -23.20 21.54 -27.90
N LEU A 79 -22.50 20.40 -28.06
CA LEU A 79 -22.03 19.94 -29.38
C LEU A 79 -23.18 19.74 -30.38
N GLU A 80 -24.35 19.34 -29.90
CA GLU A 80 -25.55 19.09 -30.71
C GLU A 80 -26.16 20.39 -31.25
N ASP A 81 -26.05 21.47 -30.49
CA ASP A 81 -26.62 22.78 -30.85
C ASP A 81 -25.62 23.69 -31.60
N ASN A 82 -24.39 23.23 -31.79
CA ASN A 82 -23.29 23.99 -32.34
C ASN A 82 -23.08 23.72 -33.85
N GLU A 83 -23.79 24.47 -34.71
CA GLU A 83 -23.68 24.32 -36.15
C GLU A 83 -22.25 24.57 -36.69
N GLY A 84 -21.49 25.49 -36.08
CA GLY A 84 -20.12 25.80 -36.49
C GLY A 84 -19.17 24.62 -36.27
N ILE A 85 -19.17 24.05 -35.10
CA ILE A 85 -18.34 22.87 -34.78
C ILE A 85 -18.79 21.65 -35.57
N THR A 86 -20.11 21.47 -35.76
CA THR A 86 -20.65 20.38 -36.59
C THR A 86 -20.18 20.51 -38.03
N LYS A 87 -20.15 21.71 -38.61
CA LYS A 87 -19.60 21.97 -39.96
C LYS A 87 -18.11 21.60 -40.03
N LEU A 88 -17.30 21.99 -39.02
CA LEU A 88 -15.88 21.67 -38.99
C LEU A 88 -15.64 20.13 -38.89
N VAL A 89 -16.41 19.44 -38.08
CA VAL A 89 -16.35 17.96 -37.94
C VAL A 89 -16.72 17.28 -39.25
N ARG A 90 -17.77 17.74 -39.94
CA ARG A 90 -18.18 17.23 -41.26
C ARG A 90 -17.14 17.53 -42.34
N LEU A 91 -16.54 18.71 -42.37
CA LEU A 91 -15.43 19.04 -43.26
C LEU A 91 -14.24 18.12 -43.04
N ALA A 92 -13.80 17.94 -41.79
CA ALA A 92 -12.71 17.03 -41.44
C ALA A 92 -13.00 15.59 -41.91
N ASN A 93 -14.25 15.12 -41.73
CA ASN A 93 -14.64 13.77 -42.10
C ASN A 93 -14.64 13.48 -43.61
N ILE A 94 -14.64 14.52 -44.47
CA ILE A 94 -14.61 14.32 -45.90
C ILE A 94 -13.22 13.92 -46.42
N PHE A 95 -12.15 14.35 -45.74
CA PHE A 95 -10.77 14.13 -46.23
C PHE A 95 -10.40 12.66 -46.41
N HIS A 96 -10.96 11.74 -45.61
CA HIS A 96 -10.68 10.30 -45.78
C HIS A 96 -11.23 9.73 -47.12
N LEU A 97 -12.14 10.45 -47.78
CA LEU A 97 -12.76 10.05 -49.06
C LEU A 97 -12.00 10.58 -50.29
N LEU A 98 -11.02 11.47 -50.09
CA LEU A 98 -10.26 12.08 -51.20
C LEU A 98 -9.10 11.16 -51.62
N PRO A 99 -8.93 10.90 -52.94
CA PRO A 99 -7.78 10.17 -53.43
C PRO A 99 -6.50 10.99 -53.24
N SER A 100 -5.39 10.31 -52.94
CA SER A 100 -4.07 10.93 -52.73
C SER A 100 -4.05 12.01 -51.64
N ALA A 101 -4.98 11.95 -50.67
CA ALA A 101 -5.14 12.96 -49.65
C ALA A 101 -4.00 12.99 -48.65
N ALA A 102 -3.39 11.85 -48.35
CA ALA A 102 -2.40 11.75 -47.29
C ALA A 102 -1.15 12.58 -47.55
N ASN A 103 -0.62 12.52 -48.76
CA ASN A 103 0.63 13.20 -49.09
C ASN A 103 0.51 14.75 -49.12
N ILE A 104 -0.70 15.27 -49.31
CA ILE A 104 -0.93 16.72 -49.53
C ILE A 104 -1.65 17.35 -48.34
N PHE A 105 -2.64 16.66 -47.79
CA PHE A 105 -3.57 17.25 -46.82
C PHE A 105 -3.33 16.82 -45.38
N LEU A 106 -2.52 15.76 -45.11
CA LEU A 106 -2.32 15.25 -43.76
C LEU A 106 -1.82 16.34 -42.80
N GLU A 107 -0.67 16.92 -43.10
CA GLU A 107 -0.06 17.93 -42.24
C GLU A 107 -0.93 19.19 -42.09
N PRO A 108 -1.45 19.79 -43.19
CA PRO A 108 -2.34 20.95 -43.07
C PRO A 108 -3.63 20.67 -42.30
N LEU A 109 -4.22 19.47 -42.44
CA LEU A 109 -5.46 19.09 -41.74
C LEU A 109 -5.22 18.86 -40.26
N VAL A 110 -4.19 18.08 -39.90
CA VAL A 110 -3.85 17.81 -38.48
C VAL A 110 -3.51 19.13 -37.78
N ASN A 111 -2.71 19.99 -38.40
CA ASN A 111 -2.35 21.28 -37.81
C ASN A 111 -3.57 22.16 -37.62
N ALA A 112 -4.49 22.23 -38.61
CA ALA A 112 -5.73 22.98 -38.49
C ALA A 112 -6.63 22.44 -37.36
N ILE A 113 -6.77 21.13 -37.23
CA ILE A 113 -7.53 20.48 -36.16
C ILE A 113 -6.91 20.82 -34.81
N VAL A 114 -5.59 20.61 -34.64
CA VAL A 114 -4.87 20.87 -33.39
C VAL A 114 -4.95 22.33 -32.96
N GLN A 115 -4.89 23.27 -33.93
CA GLN A 115 -5.07 24.69 -33.66
C GLN A 115 -6.51 25.03 -33.24
N THR A 116 -7.51 24.39 -33.86
CA THR A 116 -8.92 24.58 -33.49
C THR A 116 -9.20 24.03 -32.11
N GLU A 117 -8.71 22.82 -31.80
CA GLU A 117 -8.83 22.21 -30.47
C GLU A 117 -8.19 23.06 -29.36
N ALA A 118 -7.08 23.75 -29.68
CA ALA A 118 -6.42 24.64 -28.73
C ALA A 118 -7.26 25.85 -28.32
N GLN A 119 -8.24 26.22 -29.13
CA GLN A 119 -9.16 27.36 -28.90
C GLN A 119 -10.47 26.92 -28.25
N MET A 120 -10.76 25.60 -28.25
CA MET A 120 -11.95 25.03 -27.66
C MET A 120 -11.72 24.69 -26.18
N HIS A 121 -12.66 25.08 -25.32
CA HIS A 121 -12.62 24.72 -23.91
C HIS A 121 -13.31 23.36 -23.71
N PHE A 122 -12.56 22.27 -23.86
CA PHE A 122 -13.08 20.91 -23.58
C PHE A 122 -12.62 20.34 -22.28
N SER A 123 -13.56 19.78 -21.56
CA SER A 123 -13.33 18.83 -20.46
C SER A 123 -13.37 17.37 -20.92
N THR A 124 -13.75 17.08 -22.17
CA THR A 124 -14.08 15.75 -22.69
C THR A 124 -13.40 15.47 -24.04
N LYS A 125 -13.74 14.35 -24.68
CA LYS A 125 -13.16 13.88 -25.95
C LYS A 125 -13.33 14.90 -27.07
N SER A 126 -12.26 15.08 -27.90
CA SER A 126 -12.30 15.91 -29.07
C SER A 126 -13.36 15.42 -30.06
N PRO A 127 -14.21 16.34 -30.65
CA PRO A 127 -15.17 16.01 -31.70
C PRO A 127 -14.50 15.60 -33.01
N PHE A 128 -13.22 15.93 -33.19
CA PHE A 128 -12.43 15.59 -34.37
C PHE A 128 -11.77 14.20 -34.29
N SER A 129 -11.81 13.54 -33.16
CA SER A 129 -11.11 12.23 -32.96
C SER A 129 -11.58 11.19 -33.99
N GLU A 130 -12.88 11.04 -34.19
CA GLU A 130 -13.42 10.07 -35.16
C GLU A 130 -13.13 10.40 -36.60
N PRO A 131 -13.39 11.64 -37.10
CA PRO A 131 -13.02 12.05 -38.48
C PRO A 131 -11.53 11.86 -38.77
N LEU A 132 -10.68 12.27 -37.85
CA LEU A 132 -9.24 12.15 -38.01
C LEU A 132 -8.78 10.70 -37.95
N ALA A 133 -9.37 9.89 -37.08
CA ALA A 133 -9.08 8.45 -36.99
C ALA A 133 -9.40 7.74 -38.30
N ARG A 134 -10.57 8.00 -38.94
CA ARG A 134 -10.93 7.43 -40.24
C ARG A 134 -9.93 7.82 -41.31
N TYR A 135 -9.44 9.04 -41.32
CA TYR A 135 -8.43 9.52 -42.26
C TYR A 135 -7.08 8.81 -42.05
N LEU A 136 -6.60 8.76 -40.82
CA LEU A 136 -5.33 8.11 -40.43
C LEU A 136 -5.37 6.61 -40.64
N ASP A 137 -6.50 5.96 -40.36
CA ASP A 137 -6.66 4.50 -40.56
C ASP A 137 -6.64 4.09 -42.04
N ARG A 138 -7.07 4.99 -42.91
CA ARG A 138 -6.99 4.77 -44.37
C ARG A 138 -5.57 4.99 -44.92
N TYR A 139 -4.80 5.88 -44.31
CA TYR A 139 -3.43 6.20 -44.69
C TYR A 139 -2.45 6.03 -43.52
N PRO A 140 -2.29 4.80 -43.03
CA PRO A 140 -1.56 4.56 -41.81
C PRO A 140 -0.06 4.85 -41.91
N VAL A 141 0.56 4.56 -43.05
CA VAL A 141 2.00 4.74 -43.30
C VAL A 141 2.37 6.23 -43.18
N GLU A 142 1.66 7.06 -43.97
CA GLU A 142 1.88 8.51 -44.00
C GLU A 142 1.51 9.14 -42.64
N GLY A 143 0.47 8.63 -41.99
CA GLY A 143 0.05 9.06 -40.67
C GLY A 143 1.12 8.83 -39.62
N VAL A 144 1.68 7.62 -39.55
CA VAL A 144 2.76 7.27 -38.64
C VAL A 144 4.02 8.10 -38.94
N ASP A 145 4.43 8.21 -40.23
CA ASP A 145 5.60 8.99 -40.65
C ASP A 145 5.46 10.48 -40.27
N PHE A 146 4.24 11.04 -40.36
CA PHE A 146 3.98 12.38 -39.88
C PHE A 146 4.18 12.53 -38.37
N PHE A 147 3.55 11.68 -37.57
CA PHE A 147 3.62 11.78 -36.13
C PHE A 147 5.03 11.47 -35.60
N LEU A 148 5.77 10.56 -36.20
CA LEU A 148 7.18 10.27 -35.84
C LEU A 148 8.08 11.49 -36.04
N ARG A 149 7.84 12.28 -37.08
CA ARG A 149 8.58 13.57 -37.31
C ARG A 149 8.22 14.65 -36.30
N HIS A 150 7.04 14.57 -35.68
CA HIS A 150 6.48 15.60 -34.82
C HIS A 150 6.33 15.12 -33.35
N LEU A 151 7.08 14.09 -32.92
CA LEU A 151 6.98 13.49 -31.57
C LEU A 151 7.25 14.47 -30.42
N SER A 152 8.10 15.49 -30.63
CA SER A 152 8.39 16.53 -29.64
C SER A 152 7.22 17.48 -29.39
N TYR A 153 6.24 17.53 -30.29
CA TYR A 153 5.08 18.41 -30.16
C TYR A 153 3.96 17.77 -29.33
N THR A 154 3.83 18.20 -28.10
CA THR A 154 2.91 17.61 -27.11
C THR A 154 1.44 17.57 -27.55
N ARG A 155 0.99 18.53 -28.35
CA ARG A 155 -0.40 18.57 -28.83
C ARG A 155 -0.67 17.50 -29.88
N GLN A 156 0.22 17.34 -30.88
CA GLN A 156 0.11 16.30 -31.90
C GLN A 156 0.17 14.92 -31.24
N LEU A 157 1.10 14.72 -30.30
CA LEU A 157 1.20 13.46 -29.54
C LEU A 157 -0.10 13.16 -28.78
N ARG A 158 -0.68 14.15 -28.12
CA ARG A 158 -1.96 13.98 -27.40
C ARG A 158 -3.09 13.59 -28.34
N THR A 159 -3.18 14.19 -29.52
CA THR A 159 -4.17 13.84 -30.54
C THR A 159 -3.97 12.40 -31.03
N LEU A 160 -2.74 11.98 -31.33
CA LEU A 160 -2.44 10.60 -31.71
C LEU A 160 -2.86 9.62 -30.63
N ARG A 161 -2.43 9.84 -29.38
CA ARG A 161 -2.76 8.99 -28.25
C ARG A 161 -4.26 8.87 -28.01
N SER A 162 -5.00 9.96 -28.12
CA SER A 162 -6.46 9.94 -27.95
C SER A 162 -7.16 9.06 -28.99
N ILE A 163 -6.66 9.04 -30.22
CA ILE A 163 -7.17 8.18 -31.30
C ILE A 163 -6.84 6.70 -31.05
N LEU A 164 -5.59 6.40 -30.65
CA LEU A 164 -5.14 5.05 -30.35
C LEU A 164 -5.91 4.46 -29.16
N GLN A 165 -5.98 5.19 -28.03
CA GLN A 165 -6.67 4.77 -26.81
C GLN A 165 -8.18 4.57 -27.01
N ALA A 166 -8.80 5.34 -27.90
CA ALA A 166 -10.19 5.15 -28.29
C ALA A 166 -10.41 3.94 -29.23
N ASN A 167 -9.33 3.29 -29.68
CA ASN A 167 -9.34 2.16 -30.63
C ASN A 167 -10.10 2.47 -31.92
N LEU A 168 -9.96 3.70 -32.44
CA LEU A 168 -10.68 4.18 -33.61
C LEU A 168 -9.92 3.92 -34.92
N ALA A 169 -8.61 3.61 -34.87
CA ALA A 169 -7.73 3.45 -36.02
C ALA A 169 -6.83 2.20 -35.91
N PRO A 170 -7.36 0.99 -36.10
CA PRO A 170 -6.61 -0.26 -35.90
C PRO A 170 -5.47 -0.47 -36.93
N ASN A 171 -5.57 0.07 -38.15
CA ASN A 171 -4.50 -0.02 -39.14
C ASN A 171 -3.33 0.91 -38.77
N LEU A 172 -3.65 2.13 -38.28
CA LEU A 172 -2.66 3.07 -37.77
C LEU A 172 -1.90 2.46 -36.56
N LEU A 173 -2.62 1.80 -35.64
CA LEU A 173 -2.00 1.14 -34.47
C LEU A 173 -1.02 0.04 -34.91
N ARG A 174 -1.41 -0.80 -35.90
CA ARG A 174 -0.55 -1.87 -36.44
C ARG A 174 0.68 -1.30 -37.15
N GLU A 175 0.52 -0.24 -37.93
CA GLU A 175 1.64 0.42 -38.59
C GLU A 175 2.60 1.06 -37.56
N LEU A 176 2.08 1.73 -36.54
CA LEU A 176 2.91 2.27 -35.45
C LEU A 176 3.69 1.15 -34.73
N ALA A 177 3.05 0.02 -34.45
CA ALA A 177 3.71 -1.14 -33.87
C ALA A 177 4.83 -1.71 -34.79
N SER A 178 4.68 -1.65 -36.11
CA SER A 178 5.75 -2.05 -37.05
C SER A 178 6.97 -1.12 -37.01
N ARG A 179 6.80 0.13 -36.58
CA ARG A 179 7.87 1.15 -36.47
C ARG A 179 8.58 1.12 -35.10
N THR A 180 8.36 0.13 -34.27
CA THR A 180 9.04 -0.04 -32.97
C THR A 180 10.56 0.14 -33.03
N PRO A 181 11.32 -0.38 -34.02
CA PRO A 181 12.76 -0.15 -34.12
C PRO A 181 13.15 1.32 -34.23
N ILE A 182 12.35 2.12 -34.94
CA ILE A 182 12.59 3.56 -35.08
C ILE A 182 12.39 4.26 -33.75
N LEU A 183 11.32 3.91 -33.01
CA LEU A 183 11.03 4.44 -31.68
C LEU A 183 12.15 4.10 -30.68
N VAL A 184 12.67 2.88 -30.71
CA VAL A 184 13.80 2.48 -29.86
C VAL A 184 15.08 3.27 -30.21
N ASN A 185 15.35 3.51 -31.50
CA ASN A 185 16.48 4.33 -31.89
C ASN A 185 16.34 5.79 -31.40
N HIS A 186 15.12 6.33 -31.40
CA HIS A 186 14.87 7.64 -30.81
C HIS A 186 15.12 7.62 -29.28
N LEU A 187 14.73 6.56 -28.60
CA LEU A 187 14.98 6.43 -27.14
C LEU A 187 16.47 6.42 -26.79
N ARG A 188 17.31 5.74 -27.62
CA ARG A 188 18.77 5.61 -27.42
C ARG A 188 19.56 6.81 -27.91
N GLY A 189 19.10 7.49 -28.97
CA GLY A 189 19.88 8.50 -29.69
C GLY A 189 19.61 9.94 -29.27
N VAL A 190 18.55 10.21 -28.52
CA VAL A 190 18.07 11.57 -28.26
C VAL A 190 18.21 11.94 -26.78
N THR A 191 18.79 13.13 -26.57
CA THR A 191 18.90 13.73 -25.22
C THR A 191 17.70 14.64 -24.88
N GLU A 192 16.81 14.91 -25.84
CA GLU A 192 15.64 15.78 -25.63
C GLU A 192 14.58 15.09 -24.78
N LYS A 193 14.32 15.64 -23.60
CA LYS A 193 13.40 15.07 -22.59
C LYS A 193 11.99 14.83 -23.12
N ASN A 194 11.44 15.78 -23.91
CA ASN A 194 10.10 15.67 -24.46
C ASN A 194 9.95 14.49 -25.43
N MET A 195 11.00 14.24 -26.21
CA MET A 195 11.06 13.10 -27.13
C MET A 195 11.07 11.76 -26.36
N ILE A 196 11.86 11.66 -25.29
CA ILE A 196 11.91 10.46 -24.44
C ILE A 196 10.53 10.18 -23.85
N LEU A 197 9.87 11.18 -23.26
CA LEU A 197 8.53 11.05 -22.70
C LEU A 197 7.50 10.67 -23.77
N ALA A 198 7.61 11.23 -24.97
CA ALA A 198 6.72 10.89 -26.08
C ALA A 198 6.83 9.42 -26.47
N VAL A 199 8.06 8.91 -26.62
CA VAL A 199 8.30 7.48 -26.95
C VAL A 199 7.81 6.57 -25.85
N LEU A 200 8.09 6.88 -24.57
CA LEU A 200 7.59 6.08 -23.45
C LEU A 200 6.06 6.04 -23.37
N ASN A 201 5.38 7.18 -23.63
CA ASN A 201 3.93 7.21 -23.71
C ASN A 201 3.39 6.32 -24.84
N LEU A 202 4.04 6.31 -26.01
CA LEU A 202 3.64 5.41 -27.10
C LEU A 202 3.89 3.95 -26.78
N PHE A 203 4.98 3.62 -26.08
CA PHE A 203 5.24 2.26 -25.63
C PHE A 203 4.22 1.77 -24.59
N ASP A 204 3.79 2.66 -23.70
CA ASP A 204 2.71 2.36 -22.74
C ASP A 204 1.39 2.11 -23.46
N ASP A 205 1.01 2.96 -24.42
CA ASP A 205 -0.19 2.77 -25.24
C ASP A 205 -0.11 1.46 -26.06
N LEU A 206 1.01 1.17 -26.74
CA LEU A 206 1.21 -0.07 -27.50
C LEU A 206 1.14 -1.31 -26.61
N SER A 207 1.75 -1.25 -25.42
CA SER A 207 1.74 -2.36 -24.47
C SER A 207 0.34 -2.67 -23.91
N SER A 208 -0.47 -1.64 -23.76
CA SER A 208 -1.83 -1.74 -23.25
C SER A 208 -2.83 -2.19 -24.31
N LEU A 209 -2.66 -1.71 -25.56
CA LEU A 209 -3.59 -1.97 -26.66
C LEU A 209 -3.29 -3.27 -27.41
N LEU A 210 -2.03 -3.70 -27.44
CA LEU A 210 -1.57 -4.92 -28.13
C LEU A 210 -0.94 -5.90 -27.14
N PRO A 211 -1.71 -6.87 -26.62
CA PRO A 211 -1.25 -7.75 -25.53
C PRO A 211 0.04 -8.54 -25.82
N THR A 212 0.31 -8.87 -27.09
CA THR A 212 1.50 -9.67 -27.48
C THR A 212 2.69 -8.80 -27.93
N TRP A 213 2.52 -7.49 -28.01
CA TRP A 213 3.52 -6.60 -28.59
C TRP A 213 4.85 -6.60 -27.80
N ILE A 214 4.80 -6.53 -26.47
CA ILE A 214 6.00 -6.56 -25.62
C ILE A 214 6.73 -7.90 -25.74
N SER A 215 6.03 -9.01 -25.72
CA SER A 215 6.66 -10.35 -25.85
C SER A 215 7.37 -10.55 -27.19
N GLN A 216 6.84 -9.93 -28.26
CA GLN A 216 7.45 -9.96 -29.59
C GLN A 216 8.63 -8.97 -29.72
N ASN A 217 8.68 -7.94 -28.90
CA ASN A 217 9.67 -6.85 -28.96
C ASN A 217 10.52 -6.73 -27.68
N GLY A 218 11.09 -7.84 -27.20
CA GLY A 218 11.85 -7.88 -25.94
C GLY A 218 12.97 -6.83 -25.84
N TYR A 219 13.57 -6.44 -26.98
CA TYR A 219 14.61 -5.41 -27.08
C TYR A 219 14.13 -4.01 -26.65
N VAL A 220 12.82 -3.75 -26.64
CA VAL A 220 12.23 -2.52 -26.08
C VAL A 220 12.48 -2.45 -24.59
N ILE A 221 12.29 -3.56 -23.89
CA ILE A 221 12.55 -3.62 -22.44
C ILE A 221 14.01 -3.40 -22.14
N ASP A 222 14.92 -3.97 -22.95
CA ASP A 222 16.37 -3.77 -22.78
C ASP A 222 16.74 -2.29 -22.95
N ALA A 223 16.18 -1.59 -23.95
CA ALA A 223 16.39 -0.16 -24.13
C ALA A 223 15.83 0.70 -22.99
N ILE A 224 14.69 0.31 -22.41
CA ILE A 224 14.11 1.00 -21.25
C ILE A 224 14.96 0.76 -19.99
N VAL A 225 15.51 -0.45 -19.81
CA VAL A 225 16.44 -0.76 -18.71
C VAL A 225 17.72 0.05 -18.84
N GLU A 226 18.29 0.16 -20.04
CA GLU A 226 19.46 1.06 -20.30
C GLU A 226 19.13 2.52 -19.89
N LEU A 227 17.94 3.01 -20.24
CA LEU A 227 17.47 4.34 -19.86
C LEU A 227 17.25 4.47 -18.34
N TRP A 228 16.74 3.42 -17.68
CA TRP A 228 16.52 3.36 -16.24
C TRP A 228 17.83 3.58 -15.48
N HIS A 229 18.90 2.87 -15.87
CA HIS A 229 20.19 2.93 -15.20
C HIS A 229 21.00 4.20 -15.56
N SER A 230 20.79 4.78 -16.74
CA SER A 230 21.59 5.93 -17.20
C SER A 230 21.28 7.24 -16.46
N ASN A 231 20.12 7.37 -15.84
CA ASN A 231 19.63 8.61 -15.23
C ASN A 231 18.99 8.38 -13.86
N LEU A 232 19.77 7.82 -12.90
CA LEU A 232 19.27 7.69 -11.53
C LEU A 232 18.96 9.08 -10.95
N PRO A 233 17.79 9.29 -10.37
CA PRO A 233 17.39 10.59 -9.84
C PRO A 233 18.28 10.99 -8.66
N SER A 234 18.86 12.19 -8.73
CA SER A 234 19.59 12.79 -7.62
C SER A 234 18.64 13.60 -6.73
N SER A 235 18.89 13.62 -5.42
CA SER A 235 18.03 14.28 -4.41
C SER A 235 17.96 15.81 -4.49
N GLU A 236 18.70 16.46 -5.39
CA GLU A 236 18.83 17.93 -5.47
C GLU A 236 18.09 18.58 -6.64
N GLN A 237 17.07 17.94 -7.21
CA GLN A 237 16.39 18.47 -8.39
C GLN A 237 15.29 19.49 -8.06
N LEU A 238 15.16 20.52 -8.92
CA LEU A 238 14.14 21.57 -8.83
C LEU A 238 12.70 21.01 -9.00
N PRO A 239 11.65 21.60 -8.36
CA PRO A 239 10.28 21.06 -8.36
C PRO A 239 9.68 20.76 -9.75
N ALA A 240 9.94 21.59 -10.75
CA ALA A 240 9.44 21.36 -12.11
C ALA A 240 10.08 20.16 -12.81
N VAL A 241 11.38 19.94 -12.56
CA VAL A 241 12.12 18.80 -13.10
C VAL A 241 11.68 17.51 -12.42
N VAL A 242 11.29 17.58 -11.15
CA VAL A 242 10.80 16.43 -10.37
C VAL A 242 9.53 15.84 -10.98
N THR A 243 8.57 16.67 -11.42
CA THR A 243 7.30 16.19 -12.02
C THR A 243 7.54 15.41 -13.31
N GLU A 244 8.43 15.87 -14.19
CA GLU A 244 8.80 15.17 -15.42
C GLU A 244 9.51 13.83 -15.13
N VAL A 245 10.40 13.82 -14.15
CA VAL A 245 11.12 12.62 -13.70
C VAL A 245 10.14 11.59 -13.12
N ILE A 246 9.21 12.02 -12.26
CA ILE A 246 8.15 11.16 -11.72
C ILE A 246 7.33 10.54 -12.86
N HIS A 247 6.90 11.33 -13.82
CA HIS A 247 6.10 10.85 -14.95
C HIS A 247 6.89 9.84 -15.81
N LYS A 248 8.16 10.12 -16.10
CA LYS A 248 9.06 9.22 -16.83
C LYS A 248 9.18 7.85 -16.14
N TYR A 249 9.48 7.82 -14.84
CA TYR A 249 9.62 6.57 -14.09
C TYR A 249 8.28 5.83 -13.91
N SER A 250 7.18 6.56 -13.76
CA SER A 250 5.84 5.95 -13.71
C SER A 250 5.48 5.22 -15.00
N LEU A 251 5.80 5.78 -16.17
CA LEU A 251 5.62 5.13 -17.48
C LEU A 251 6.50 3.89 -17.62
N MET A 252 7.78 4.00 -17.26
CA MET A 252 8.68 2.84 -17.31
C MET A 252 8.20 1.70 -16.40
N LEU A 253 7.74 2.01 -15.18
CA LEU A 253 7.15 1.02 -14.26
C LEU A 253 5.90 0.36 -14.83
N ALA A 254 5.00 1.12 -15.48
CA ALA A 254 3.82 0.58 -16.11
C ALA A 254 4.18 -0.42 -17.22
N ILE A 255 5.16 -0.08 -18.05
CA ILE A 255 5.66 -0.96 -19.12
C ILE A 255 6.35 -2.20 -18.52
N PHE A 256 7.18 -2.06 -17.49
CA PHE A 256 7.85 -3.16 -16.82
C PHE A 256 6.86 -4.14 -16.16
N THR A 257 5.84 -3.62 -15.48
CA THR A 257 4.81 -4.49 -14.88
C THR A 257 4.00 -5.23 -15.94
N THR A 258 3.74 -4.60 -17.07
CA THR A 258 3.07 -5.25 -18.22
C THR A 258 3.96 -6.33 -18.85
N ALA A 259 5.25 -6.06 -18.99
CA ALA A 259 6.22 -7.03 -19.51
C ALA A 259 6.35 -8.27 -18.60
N LEU A 260 6.41 -8.06 -17.28
CA LEU A 260 6.51 -9.13 -16.29
C LEU A 260 5.26 -10.01 -16.21
N LYS A 261 4.09 -9.48 -16.53
CA LYS A 261 2.85 -10.29 -16.66
C LYS A 261 2.90 -11.25 -17.84
N GLN A 262 3.63 -10.92 -18.89
CA GLN A 262 3.72 -11.72 -20.13
C GLN A 262 4.94 -12.65 -20.13
N SER A 263 6.05 -12.23 -19.55
CA SER A 263 7.30 -13.00 -19.53
C SER A 263 8.04 -12.77 -18.20
N PRO A 264 8.28 -13.80 -17.39
CA PRO A 264 8.91 -13.67 -16.08
C PRO A 264 10.42 -13.41 -16.20
N ARG A 265 10.82 -12.15 -16.37
CA ARG A 265 12.22 -11.70 -16.36
C ARG A 265 12.64 -11.34 -14.93
N ILE A 266 13.31 -12.26 -14.22
CA ILE A 266 13.65 -12.11 -12.80
C ILE A 266 14.49 -10.86 -12.54
N ASP A 267 15.49 -10.58 -13.40
CA ASP A 267 16.38 -9.43 -13.21
C ASP A 267 15.63 -8.09 -13.24
N LEU A 268 14.55 -7.99 -14.02
CA LEU A 268 13.71 -6.79 -14.07
C LEU A 268 13.01 -6.50 -12.73
N LEU A 269 12.81 -7.50 -11.87
CA LEU A 269 12.26 -7.30 -10.52
C LEU A 269 13.21 -6.49 -9.63
N PHE A 270 14.53 -6.66 -9.81
CA PHE A 270 15.52 -5.86 -9.09
C PHE A 270 15.48 -4.40 -9.54
N ASP A 271 15.31 -4.15 -10.85
CA ASP A 271 15.17 -2.79 -11.38
C ASP A 271 13.92 -2.11 -10.82
N ILE A 272 12.78 -2.79 -10.82
CA ILE A 272 11.52 -2.27 -10.27
C ILE A 272 11.67 -1.93 -8.78
N THR A 273 12.31 -2.77 -7.99
CA THR A 273 12.46 -2.51 -6.55
C THR A 273 13.39 -1.34 -6.25
N SER A 274 14.26 -0.95 -7.19
CA SER A 274 15.09 0.24 -7.01
C SER A 274 14.27 1.53 -6.90
N VAL A 275 13.03 1.57 -7.39
CA VAL A 275 12.14 2.73 -7.26
C VAL A 275 11.87 3.13 -5.81
N PHE A 276 11.89 2.17 -4.89
CA PHE A 276 11.69 2.42 -3.46
C PHE A 276 12.85 3.21 -2.82
N THR A 277 14.01 3.26 -3.49
CA THR A 277 15.14 4.08 -3.05
C THR A 277 15.05 5.53 -3.53
N PHE A 278 14.16 5.82 -4.48
CA PHE A 278 13.99 7.16 -5.00
C PHE A 278 13.16 8.00 -4.02
N ASN A 279 13.70 9.09 -3.51
CA ASN A 279 12.97 10.05 -2.66
C ASN A 279 12.05 10.96 -3.50
N LEU A 280 11.34 10.37 -4.46
CA LEU A 280 10.41 11.02 -5.36
C LEU A 280 8.98 10.61 -5.00
N GLY A 281 8.02 11.50 -5.21
CA GLY A 281 6.59 11.22 -4.99
C GLY A 281 5.97 10.30 -6.06
N ILE A 282 6.67 9.22 -6.44
CA ILE A 282 6.17 8.20 -7.37
C ILE A 282 5.10 7.37 -6.67
N ASP A 283 4.00 7.09 -7.34
CA ASP A 283 2.99 6.17 -6.80
C ASP A 283 3.52 4.72 -6.84
N ILE A 284 3.98 4.27 -5.68
CA ILE A 284 4.51 2.92 -5.46
C ILE A 284 3.42 1.90 -5.10
N ILE A 285 2.17 2.33 -4.86
CA ILE A 285 1.07 1.44 -4.42
C ILE A 285 0.78 0.40 -5.50
N GLY A 286 0.66 0.83 -6.76
CA GLY A 286 0.44 -0.05 -7.89
C GLY A 286 1.57 -1.07 -8.07
N THR A 287 2.81 -0.64 -7.91
CA THR A 287 4.00 -1.51 -7.97
C THR A 287 4.02 -2.53 -6.83
N THR A 288 3.74 -2.09 -5.60
CA THR A 288 3.68 -2.99 -4.43
C THR A 288 2.58 -4.03 -4.58
N LYS A 289 1.40 -3.61 -5.03
CA LYS A 289 0.27 -4.50 -5.32
C LYS A 289 0.65 -5.54 -6.39
N PHE A 290 1.29 -5.09 -7.48
CA PHE A 290 1.76 -5.98 -8.54
C PHE A 290 2.75 -7.03 -8.01
N LEU A 291 3.76 -6.62 -7.23
CA LEU A 291 4.76 -7.54 -6.66
C LEU A 291 4.09 -8.58 -5.75
N TYR A 292 3.11 -8.17 -4.96
CA TYR A 292 2.38 -9.10 -4.11
C TYR A 292 1.51 -10.08 -4.93
N GLU A 293 0.66 -9.58 -5.83
CA GLU A 293 -0.32 -10.40 -6.57
C GLU A 293 0.33 -11.31 -7.63
N HIS A 294 1.33 -10.82 -8.36
CA HIS A 294 1.93 -11.55 -9.48
C HIS A 294 3.24 -12.27 -9.14
N VAL A 295 3.93 -11.85 -8.08
CA VAL A 295 5.20 -12.49 -7.68
C VAL A 295 5.00 -13.35 -6.44
N ALA A 296 4.59 -12.76 -5.31
CA ALA A 296 4.47 -13.51 -4.06
C ALA A 296 3.34 -14.54 -4.09
N MET A 297 2.20 -14.17 -4.69
CA MET A 297 1.00 -15.01 -4.82
C MET A 297 1.04 -15.95 -6.04
N SER A 298 2.08 -15.87 -6.88
CA SER A 298 2.23 -16.73 -8.06
C SER A 298 2.08 -18.21 -7.69
N GLU A 299 1.34 -18.97 -8.49
CA GLU A 299 1.21 -20.43 -8.33
C GLU A 299 2.44 -21.18 -8.87
N ASP A 300 3.25 -20.53 -9.72
CA ASP A 300 4.50 -21.09 -10.24
C ASP A 300 5.58 -21.14 -9.15
N GLU A 301 5.72 -22.31 -8.55
CA GLU A 301 6.72 -22.56 -7.50
C GLU A 301 8.15 -22.47 -8.03
N ILE A 302 8.39 -22.89 -9.28
CA ILE A 302 9.70 -22.83 -9.93
C ILE A 302 10.11 -21.35 -10.11
N PHE A 303 9.20 -20.53 -10.57
CA PHE A 303 9.42 -19.10 -10.70
C PHE A 303 9.79 -18.46 -9.34
N ARG A 304 9.01 -18.72 -8.29
CA ARG A 304 9.29 -18.20 -6.92
C ARG A 304 10.65 -18.68 -6.40
N ARG A 305 10.98 -19.96 -6.61
CA ARG A 305 12.29 -20.52 -6.22
C ARG A 305 13.44 -19.83 -6.97
N ASN A 306 13.31 -19.65 -8.27
CA ASN A 306 14.31 -18.97 -9.08
C ASN A 306 14.56 -17.53 -8.61
N ILE A 307 13.51 -16.81 -8.18
CA ILE A 307 13.63 -15.48 -7.59
C ILE A 307 14.45 -15.53 -6.30
N LEU A 308 14.14 -16.48 -5.39
CA LEU A 308 14.85 -16.61 -4.12
C LEU A 308 16.34 -16.97 -4.34
N MET A 309 16.64 -17.86 -5.27
CA MET A 309 18.03 -18.23 -5.59
C MET A 309 18.78 -17.09 -6.29
N ARG A 310 18.13 -16.37 -7.20
CA ARG A 310 18.72 -15.20 -7.85
C ARG A 310 18.98 -14.07 -6.86
N PHE A 311 18.09 -13.88 -5.89
CA PHE A 311 18.30 -12.93 -4.79
C PHE A 311 19.59 -13.23 -4.03
N LEU A 312 19.87 -14.46 -3.67
CA LEU A 312 21.08 -14.82 -2.94
C LEU A 312 22.35 -14.51 -3.75
N THR A 313 22.32 -14.77 -5.05
CA THR A 313 23.43 -14.41 -5.95
C THR A 313 23.63 -12.89 -6.00
N TRP A 314 22.56 -12.15 -6.16
CA TRP A 314 22.53 -10.68 -6.21
C TRP A 314 22.90 -10.05 -4.86
N PHE A 315 22.53 -10.69 -3.75
CA PHE A 315 22.88 -10.24 -2.41
C PHE A 315 24.38 -10.14 -2.18
N GLY A 316 25.17 -11.06 -2.74
CA GLY A 316 26.63 -11.04 -2.69
C GLY A 316 27.29 -9.96 -3.55
N ASP A 317 26.55 -9.31 -4.45
CA ASP A 317 27.08 -8.28 -5.33
C ASP A 317 27.21 -6.94 -4.58
N SER A 318 28.42 -6.37 -4.59
CA SER A 318 28.76 -5.11 -3.94
C SER A 318 28.27 -3.86 -4.71
N SER A 319 27.83 -4.02 -5.96
CA SER A 319 27.29 -2.92 -6.76
C SER A 319 25.96 -2.38 -6.23
N TYR A 320 25.23 -3.18 -5.44
CA TYR A 320 23.96 -2.82 -4.84
C TYR A 320 24.11 -2.34 -3.39
N THR A 321 23.43 -1.24 -3.06
CA THR A 321 23.44 -0.68 -1.71
C THR A 321 22.66 -1.55 -0.72
N TRP A 322 22.96 -1.43 0.57
CA TRP A 322 22.24 -2.12 1.64
C TRP A 322 20.75 -1.79 1.64
N THR A 323 20.40 -0.54 1.34
CA THR A 323 19.00 -0.09 1.23
C THR A 323 18.26 -0.77 0.07
N GLN A 324 18.89 -0.93 -1.11
CA GLN A 324 18.29 -1.67 -2.22
C GLN A 324 18.06 -3.15 -1.86
N LYS A 325 19.03 -3.79 -1.20
CA LYS A 325 18.92 -5.16 -0.70
C LYS A 325 17.77 -5.30 0.31
N ALA A 326 17.62 -4.34 1.21
CA ALA A 326 16.52 -4.30 2.18
C ALA A 326 15.14 -4.22 1.49
N TYR A 327 14.98 -3.35 0.52
CA TYR A 327 13.70 -3.22 -0.21
C TYR A 327 13.34 -4.48 -1.00
N PHE A 328 14.32 -5.14 -1.61
CA PHE A 328 14.08 -6.41 -2.29
C PHE A 328 13.59 -7.49 -1.32
N VAL A 329 14.22 -7.61 -0.17
CA VAL A 329 13.75 -8.52 0.89
C VAL A 329 12.35 -8.18 1.33
N ARG A 330 12.08 -6.91 1.60
CA ARG A 330 10.79 -6.45 2.10
C ARG A 330 9.62 -6.71 1.15
N TYR A 331 9.80 -6.40 -0.13
CA TYR A 331 8.70 -6.41 -1.10
C TYR A 331 8.60 -7.69 -1.94
N ILE A 332 9.64 -8.51 -1.96
CA ILE A 332 9.66 -9.75 -2.75
C ILE A 332 9.93 -10.97 -1.88
N VAL A 333 11.09 -11.05 -1.21
CA VAL A 333 11.51 -12.27 -0.51
C VAL A 333 10.58 -12.58 0.67
N THR A 334 10.38 -11.63 1.56
CA THR A 334 9.51 -11.77 2.73
C THR A 334 8.06 -12.14 2.36
N PRO A 335 7.40 -11.48 1.40
CA PRO A 335 6.07 -11.88 0.94
C PRO A 335 6.00 -13.29 0.34
N ILE A 336 6.99 -13.69 -0.47
CA ILE A 336 7.06 -15.05 -1.02
C ILE A 336 7.09 -16.09 0.12
N LEU A 337 7.96 -15.89 1.11
CA LEU A 337 8.12 -16.81 2.24
C LEU A 337 6.86 -16.87 3.11
N LEU A 338 6.24 -15.73 3.40
CA LEU A 338 5.01 -15.66 4.21
C LEU A 338 3.83 -16.32 3.51
N VAL A 339 3.63 -16.04 2.21
CA VAL A 339 2.56 -16.67 1.42
C VAL A 339 2.78 -18.17 1.37
N HIS A 340 4.02 -18.62 1.14
CA HIS A 340 4.34 -20.04 1.15
C HIS A 340 4.05 -20.68 2.50
N ALA A 341 4.54 -20.12 3.59
CA ALA A 341 4.37 -20.62 4.94
C ALA A 341 2.88 -20.70 5.37
N THR A 342 2.06 -19.76 4.92
CA THR A 342 0.63 -19.71 5.29
C THR A 342 -0.25 -20.64 4.46
N ARG A 343 0.09 -20.86 3.18
CA ARG A 343 -0.68 -21.72 2.26
C ARG A 343 -0.30 -23.19 2.36
N SER A 344 0.97 -23.50 2.57
CA SER A 344 1.53 -24.85 2.41
C SER A 344 1.57 -25.68 3.69
N LYS A 345 0.70 -25.43 4.67
CA LYS A 345 0.68 -26.18 5.95
C LYS A 345 0.59 -27.71 5.82
N GLN A 346 0.35 -28.27 4.66
CA GLN A 346 0.16 -29.71 4.43
C GLN A 346 0.93 -30.30 3.23
N GLN A 347 1.66 -29.50 2.46
CA GLN A 347 2.40 -30.01 1.30
C GLN A 347 3.92 -29.84 1.52
N VAL A 348 4.67 -30.94 1.35
CA VAL A 348 6.12 -30.91 1.22
C VAL A 348 6.45 -30.23 -0.10
N THR A 349 6.81 -28.95 -0.04
CA THR A 349 7.15 -28.17 -1.23
C THR A 349 8.66 -28.01 -1.33
N ASN A 350 9.18 -27.94 -2.56
CA ASN A 350 10.61 -27.78 -2.81
C ASN A 350 11.08 -26.32 -2.84
N LEU A 351 10.22 -25.36 -2.43
CA LEU A 351 10.54 -23.94 -2.49
C LEU A 351 11.71 -23.58 -1.57
N ILE A 352 11.69 -24.10 -0.34
CA ILE A 352 12.71 -23.87 0.68
C ILE A 352 13.26 -25.23 1.09
N ASN A 353 14.55 -25.41 0.87
CA ASN A 353 15.28 -26.63 1.21
C ASN A 353 16.58 -26.29 1.95
N SER A 354 17.31 -27.32 2.38
CA SER A 354 18.61 -27.17 3.06
C SER A 354 19.61 -26.35 2.25
N ASP A 355 19.60 -26.47 0.89
CA ASP A 355 20.53 -25.71 0.05
C ASP A 355 20.26 -24.20 0.12
N PHE A 356 18.97 -23.80 0.10
CA PHE A 356 18.59 -22.40 0.28
C PHE A 356 19.03 -21.88 1.65
N ILE A 357 18.76 -22.61 2.71
CA ILE A 357 19.17 -22.23 4.08
C ILE A 357 20.70 -22.16 4.21
N ASN A 358 21.44 -23.12 3.64
CA ASN A 358 22.90 -23.10 3.64
C ASN A 358 23.46 -21.86 2.90
N GLN A 359 22.81 -21.43 1.83
CA GLN A 359 23.21 -20.22 1.13
C GLN A 359 22.86 -18.97 1.94
N VAL A 360 21.66 -18.88 2.54
CA VAL A 360 21.31 -17.80 3.48
C VAL A 360 22.33 -17.72 4.62
N HIS A 361 22.73 -18.86 5.19
CA HIS A 361 23.72 -18.92 6.24
C HIS A 361 25.07 -18.33 5.80
N ARG A 362 25.57 -18.75 4.65
CA ARG A 362 26.86 -18.30 4.12
C ARG A 362 26.86 -16.85 3.64
N MET A 363 25.74 -16.40 3.06
CA MET A 363 25.67 -15.09 2.41
C MET A 363 25.15 -13.99 3.34
N ILE A 364 24.32 -14.34 4.32
CA ILE A 364 23.68 -13.37 5.20
C ILE A 364 24.21 -13.48 6.64
N TRP A 365 23.99 -14.60 7.34
CA TRP A 365 24.30 -14.68 8.77
C TRP A 365 25.79 -14.70 9.10
N GLN A 366 26.60 -15.44 8.36
CA GLN A 366 28.06 -15.47 8.59
C GLN A 366 28.71 -14.10 8.35
N PRO A 367 28.52 -13.42 7.19
CA PRO A 367 29.15 -12.13 6.94
C PRO A 367 28.66 -11.03 7.87
N THR A 368 27.35 -10.97 8.15
CA THR A 368 26.78 -9.90 8.99
C THR A 368 27.08 -10.08 10.49
N ASN A 369 27.62 -11.23 10.89
CA ASN A 369 28.20 -11.45 12.22
C ASN A 369 29.60 -10.83 12.38
N ASP A 370 30.21 -10.32 11.30
CA ASP A 370 31.44 -9.54 11.35
C ASP A 370 31.15 -8.12 11.81
N ALA A 371 31.88 -7.62 12.81
CA ALA A 371 31.65 -6.29 13.37
C ALA A 371 31.93 -5.17 12.37
N ALA A 372 32.84 -5.35 11.42
CA ALA A 372 33.13 -4.35 10.40
C ALA A 372 31.96 -4.19 9.43
N ILE A 373 31.44 -5.29 8.89
CA ILE A 373 30.28 -5.29 7.99
C ILE A 373 29.02 -4.79 8.72
N PHE A 374 28.83 -5.23 9.97
CA PHE A 374 27.70 -4.78 10.80
C PHE A 374 27.65 -3.26 10.98
N SER A 375 28.80 -2.60 11.14
CA SER A 375 28.88 -1.16 11.30
C SER A 375 28.56 -0.38 10.01
N GLU A 376 28.72 -0.99 8.84
CA GLU A 376 28.45 -0.38 7.54
C GLU A 376 26.98 -0.52 7.09
N THR A 377 26.23 -1.43 7.70
CA THR A 377 24.83 -1.67 7.34
C THR A 377 23.90 -0.62 7.92
N ASP A 378 22.90 -0.19 7.16
CA ASP A 378 21.86 0.70 7.63
C ASP A 378 20.81 -0.02 8.50
N ASP A 379 20.06 0.74 9.30
CA ASP A 379 19.07 0.18 10.23
C ASP A 379 17.90 -0.48 9.47
N MET A 380 17.54 0.01 8.31
CA MET A 380 16.52 -0.61 7.48
C MET A 380 16.93 -2.00 7.00
N PHE A 381 18.17 -2.15 6.57
CA PHE A 381 18.71 -3.45 6.20
C PHE A 381 18.69 -4.43 7.39
N LYS A 382 19.15 -3.99 8.56
CA LYS A 382 19.12 -4.79 9.80
C LYS A 382 17.71 -5.28 10.12
N ILE A 383 16.72 -4.38 10.04
CA ILE A 383 15.31 -4.72 10.29
C ILE A 383 14.81 -5.79 9.32
N GLU A 384 15.05 -5.64 8.03
CA GLU A 384 14.55 -6.60 7.02
C GLU A 384 15.24 -7.96 7.13
N MET A 385 16.54 -7.99 7.46
CA MET A 385 17.25 -9.24 7.71
C MET A 385 16.76 -9.95 9.00
N LEU A 386 16.44 -9.19 10.03
CA LEU A 386 15.82 -9.72 11.25
C LEU A 386 14.42 -10.28 10.97
N HIS A 387 13.62 -9.61 10.14
CA HIS A 387 12.31 -10.11 9.71
C HIS A 387 12.44 -11.42 8.90
N LEU A 388 13.35 -11.46 7.93
CA LEU A 388 13.63 -12.66 7.16
C LEU A 388 14.01 -13.83 8.08
N THR A 389 14.95 -13.61 9.00
CA THR A 389 15.40 -14.62 9.96
C THR A 389 14.26 -15.06 10.89
N THR A 390 13.40 -14.13 11.33
CA THR A 390 12.22 -14.43 12.17
C THR A 390 11.25 -15.37 11.45
N ILE A 391 10.99 -15.15 10.16
CA ILE A 391 10.12 -16.02 9.35
C ILE A 391 10.72 -17.40 9.22
N LEU A 392 12.01 -17.50 8.94
CA LEU A 392 12.70 -18.79 8.82
C LEU A 392 12.68 -19.57 10.15
N VAL A 393 12.95 -18.92 11.27
CA VAL A 393 12.87 -19.53 12.61
C VAL A 393 11.46 -19.97 12.96
N GLN A 394 10.45 -19.19 12.57
CA GLN A 394 9.05 -19.48 12.94
C GLN A 394 8.44 -20.62 12.14
N TYR A 395 8.75 -20.69 10.84
CA TYR A 395 8.05 -21.58 9.91
C TYR A 395 8.90 -22.76 9.41
N TYR A 396 10.23 -22.68 9.52
CA TYR A 396 11.16 -23.68 9.00
C TYR A 396 12.23 -24.09 10.01
N PRO A 397 11.89 -24.29 11.31
CA PRO A 397 12.88 -24.58 12.35
C PRO A 397 13.71 -25.84 12.05
N ASP A 398 13.10 -26.88 11.49
CA ASP A 398 13.77 -28.17 11.21
C ASP A 398 14.92 -28.08 10.18
N LEU A 399 15.00 -26.99 9.42
CA LEU A 399 16.06 -26.77 8.43
C LEU A 399 17.24 -25.94 8.98
N LEU A 400 17.17 -25.47 10.24
CA LEU A 400 18.11 -24.49 10.81
C LEU A 400 19.16 -25.07 11.74
N ASP A 401 19.20 -26.38 11.97
CA ASP A 401 20.05 -27.02 12.99
C ASP A 401 21.52 -26.63 12.87
N ASP A 402 22.07 -26.59 11.66
CA ASP A 402 23.47 -26.23 11.40
C ASP A 402 23.77 -24.73 11.60
N ALA A 403 22.76 -23.87 11.56
CA ALA A 403 22.89 -22.42 11.63
C ALA A 403 22.56 -21.82 13.03
N LEU A 404 22.09 -22.63 13.98
CA LEU A 404 21.56 -22.15 15.26
C LEU A 404 22.52 -21.24 16.03
N LYS A 405 23.83 -21.56 16.05
CA LYS A 405 24.83 -20.76 16.77
C LYS A 405 25.01 -19.38 16.13
N ASP A 406 25.01 -19.32 14.82
CA ASP A 406 25.21 -18.07 14.09
C ASP A 406 23.92 -17.20 14.13
N ILE A 407 22.74 -17.82 14.07
CA ILE A 407 21.46 -17.12 14.28
C ILE A 407 21.38 -16.55 15.70
N ALA A 408 21.77 -17.33 16.72
CA ALA A 408 21.79 -16.85 18.10
C ALA A 408 22.77 -15.68 18.27
N LYS A 409 23.97 -15.76 17.69
CA LYS A 409 24.96 -14.68 17.70
C LYS A 409 24.43 -13.46 16.99
N TYR A 410 23.89 -13.63 15.80
CA TYR A 410 23.26 -12.58 14.98
C TYR A 410 22.17 -11.85 15.76
N THR A 411 21.24 -12.58 16.35
CA THR A 411 20.15 -12.02 17.15
C THR A 411 20.66 -11.18 18.33
N TRP A 412 21.65 -11.71 19.05
CA TRP A 412 22.22 -11.05 20.23
C TRP A 412 23.00 -9.77 19.89
N LEU A 413 23.61 -9.72 18.70
CA LEU A 413 24.34 -8.55 18.23
C LEU A 413 23.42 -7.33 18.10
N HIS A 414 22.18 -7.53 17.65
CA HIS A 414 21.20 -6.47 17.43
C HIS A 414 20.45 -6.02 18.71
N ILE A 415 20.67 -6.65 19.85
CA ILE A 415 20.12 -6.22 21.16
C ILE A 415 21.06 -5.21 21.86
N SER A 416 22.19 -4.87 21.27
CA SER A 416 23.14 -3.91 21.83
C SER A 416 22.52 -2.56 22.17
N PRO A 417 22.98 -1.87 23.25
CA PRO A 417 22.49 -0.54 23.60
C PRO A 417 22.70 0.53 22.53
N SER A 418 23.63 0.33 21.60
CA SER A 418 23.96 1.29 20.54
C SER A 418 23.01 1.24 19.34
N ASP A 419 22.20 0.20 19.20
CA ASP A 419 21.31 0.05 18.04
C ASP A 419 20.03 0.89 18.18
N ASP A 420 19.43 1.18 17.01
CA ASP A 420 18.13 1.83 16.91
C ASP A 420 17.05 1.04 17.68
N VAL A 421 16.06 1.76 18.20
CA VAL A 421 14.96 1.18 18.98
C VAL A 421 14.16 0.17 18.18
N ILE A 422 13.94 0.42 16.88
CA ILE A 422 13.17 -0.47 16.00
C ILE A 422 13.96 -1.75 15.72
N VAL A 423 15.26 -1.63 15.48
CA VAL A 423 16.19 -2.77 15.33
C VAL A 423 16.14 -3.65 16.57
N LYS A 424 16.26 -3.06 17.77
CA LYS A 424 16.18 -3.80 19.04
C LYS A 424 14.87 -4.55 19.23
N GLN A 425 13.75 -3.87 18.97
CA GLN A 425 12.43 -4.51 19.14
C GLN A 425 12.24 -5.67 18.16
N THR A 426 12.72 -5.52 16.92
CA THR A 426 12.69 -6.59 15.92
C THR A 426 13.60 -7.75 16.33
N ALA A 427 14.77 -7.46 16.89
CA ALA A 427 15.68 -8.48 17.42
C ALA A 427 15.09 -9.22 18.64
N TYR A 428 14.36 -8.52 19.50
CA TYR A 428 13.64 -9.16 20.61
C TYR A 428 12.51 -10.08 20.12
N LEU A 429 11.81 -9.71 19.04
CA LEU A 429 10.81 -10.58 18.42
C LEU A 429 11.47 -11.87 17.88
N LEU A 430 12.59 -11.71 17.16
CA LEU A 430 13.38 -12.85 16.71
C LEU A 430 13.85 -13.72 17.89
N THR A 431 14.35 -13.09 18.96
CA THR A 431 14.76 -13.80 20.19
C THR A 431 13.62 -14.61 20.77
N ALA A 432 12.43 -14.02 20.86
CA ALA A 432 11.25 -14.71 21.40
C ALA A 432 10.86 -15.92 20.55
N ARG A 433 10.86 -15.77 19.21
CA ARG A 433 10.60 -16.89 18.29
C ARG A 433 11.68 -17.95 18.33
N PHE A 434 12.95 -17.56 18.43
CA PHE A 434 14.08 -18.48 18.57
C PHE A 434 13.97 -19.33 19.85
N VAL A 435 13.68 -18.69 20.99
CA VAL A 435 13.47 -19.38 22.28
C VAL A 435 12.26 -20.31 22.25
N ALA A 436 11.21 -19.94 21.53
CA ALA A 436 10.02 -20.77 21.38
C ALA A 436 10.27 -22.00 20.49
N ALA A 437 11.17 -21.90 19.50
CA ALA A 437 11.47 -22.97 18.56
C ALA A 437 12.60 -23.89 19.03
N PHE A 438 13.59 -23.36 19.76
CA PHE A 438 14.81 -24.10 20.10
C PHE A 438 15.12 -24.12 21.60
N PRO A 439 15.65 -25.22 22.12
CA PRO A 439 16.11 -25.30 23.51
C PRO A 439 17.16 -24.21 23.82
N THR A 440 16.83 -23.31 24.72
CA THR A 440 17.68 -22.16 25.04
C THR A 440 17.99 -22.12 26.54
N PRO A 441 19.24 -21.85 26.97
CA PRO A 441 19.59 -21.76 28.39
C PRO A 441 18.80 -20.64 29.09
N GLN A 442 18.29 -20.91 30.29
CA GLN A 442 17.44 -19.99 31.07
C GLN A 442 18.04 -18.60 31.28
N LYS A 443 19.36 -18.49 31.37
CA LYS A 443 20.06 -17.19 31.51
C LYS A 443 19.76 -16.26 30.36
N PHE A 444 19.68 -16.78 29.13
CA PHE A 444 19.37 -15.98 27.95
C PHE A 444 17.88 -15.59 27.88
N ILE A 445 17.00 -16.52 28.26
CA ILE A 445 15.57 -16.28 28.38
C ILE A 445 15.29 -15.11 29.35
N LEU A 446 15.87 -15.20 30.57
CA LEU A 446 15.74 -14.14 31.58
C LEU A 446 16.30 -12.80 31.13
N ARG A 447 17.42 -12.80 30.41
CA ARG A 447 17.99 -11.56 29.88
C ARG A 447 17.08 -10.91 28.84
N ALA A 448 16.52 -11.69 27.90
CA ALA A 448 15.55 -11.22 26.92
C ALA A 448 14.26 -10.69 27.60
N TRP A 449 13.73 -11.45 28.56
CA TRP A 449 12.56 -11.07 29.37
C TRP A 449 12.78 -9.71 30.06
N THR A 450 13.89 -9.58 30.77
CA THR A 450 14.23 -8.35 31.47
C THR A 450 14.40 -7.17 30.54
N GLY A 451 15.04 -7.38 29.38
CA GLY A 451 15.23 -6.34 28.37
C GLY A 451 13.91 -5.84 27.77
N LEU A 452 12.99 -6.75 27.47
CA LEU A 452 11.65 -6.42 26.97
C LEU A 452 10.81 -5.65 28.00
N LEU A 453 10.93 -5.97 29.29
CA LEU A 453 10.18 -5.28 30.34
C LEU A 453 10.72 -3.89 30.65
N ARG A 454 12.03 -3.63 30.45
CA ARG A 454 12.68 -2.34 30.71
C ARG A 454 12.48 -1.32 29.62
N ALA A 455 12.11 -1.72 28.43
CA ALA A 455 11.95 -0.80 27.31
C ALA A 455 10.90 0.28 27.60
N PRO A 456 11.17 1.57 27.36
CA PRO A 456 10.23 2.65 27.65
C PRO A 456 8.91 2.50 26.89
N HIS A 457 7.80 2.84 27.53
CA HIS A 457 6.47 2.73 26.92
C HIS A 457 6.22 3.75 25.79
N SER A 458 6.94 4.88 25.83
CA SER A 458 6.87 5.96 24.83
C SER A 458 7.49 5.60 23.47
N GLU A 459 8.28 4.52 23.41
CA GLU A 459 8.84 4.05 22.14
C GLU A 459 7.75 3.34 21.34
N GLY A 460 7.32 3.94 20.25
CA GLY A 460 6.20 3.49 19.41
C GLY A 460 6.23 2.04 19.05
N ARG A 461 5.73 1.03 19.05
CA ARG A 461 5.68 -0.41 18.81
C ARG A 461 5.44 -1.24 20.09
N ALA A 462 4.65 -0.71 21.00
CA ALA A 462 4.18 -1.44 22.17
C ALA A 462 3.57 -2.81 21.79
N VAL A 463 2.94 -2.92 20.62
CA VAL A 463 2.35 -4.16 20.08
C VAL A 463 3.43 -5.22 19.83
N VAL A 464 4.54 -4.88 19.17
CA VAL A 464 5.64 -5.84 18.88
C VAL A 464 6.26 -6.35 20.17
N ARG A 465 6.45 -5.49 21.15
CA ARG A 465 6.97 -5.85 22.47
C ARG A 465 6.02 -6.77 23.23
N GLN A 466 4.75 -6.45 23.25
CA GLN A 466 3.73 -7.30 23.90
C GLN A 466 3.64 -8.68 23.22
N GLU A 467 3.74 -8.73 21.89
CA GLU A 467 3.78 -9.97 21.12
C GLU A 467 5.02 -10.80 21.48
N SER A 468 6.20 -10.16 21.53
CA SER A 468 7.45 -10.82 21.91
C SER A 468 7.38 -11.39 23.32
N LEU A 469 6.80 -10.66 24.27
CA LEU A 469 6.57 -11.13 25.64
C LEU A 469 5.58 -12.29 25.68
N ALA A 470 4.51 -12.25 24.90
CA ALA A 470 3.52 -13.32 24.82
C ALA A 470 4.11 -14.62 24.27
N ILE A 471 4.99 -14.51 23.25
CA ILE A 471 5.68 -15.65 22.65
C ILE A 471 6.71 -16.24 23.62
N LEU A 472 7.43 -15.38 24.35
CA LEU A 472 8.48 -15.80 25.28
C LEU A 472 7.91 -16.41 26.58
N ALA A 473 6.73 -15.98 27.01
CA ALA A 473 6.10 -16.36 28.28
C ALA A 473 5.99 -17.89 28.51
N PRO A 474 5.60 -18.73 27.54
CA PRO A 474 5.52 -20.17 27.71
C PRO A 474 6.88 -20.86 27.99
N SER A 475 7.99 -20.22 27.57
CA SER A 475 9.35 -20.73 27.74
C SER A 475 9.96 -20.38 29.11
N LEU A 476 9.26 -19.58 29.92
CA LEU A 476 9.69 -19.27 31.27
C LEU A 476 9.54 -20.51 32.19
N PRO A 477 10.49 -20.74 33.13
CA PRO A 477 10.39 -21.86 34.06
C PRO A 477 9.14 -21.71 34.91
N LYS A 478 8.35 -22.79 34.96
CA LYS A 478 7.19 -22.87 35.85
C LYS A 478 7.68 -22.92 37.30
N ALA A 479 6.89 -22.39 38.24
CA ALA A 479 7.17 -22.53 39.67
C ALA A 479 7.05 -24.01 40.04
N GLU A 480 8.16 -24.63 40.43
CA GLU A 480 8.12 -25.97 40.91
C GLU A 480 7.64 -26.01 42.37
N PRO A 481 6.72 -26.93 42.73
CA PRO A 481 6.17 -27.00 44.09
C PRO A 481 7.21 -27.34 45.16
N THR A 482 8.37 -27.84 44.74
CA THR A 482 9.44 -28.35 45.61
C THR A 482 10.52 -27.33 45.97
N GLU A 483 10.59 -26.21 45.26
CA GLU A 483 11.56 -25.14 45.56
C GLU A 483 10.96 -24.09 46.50
N ALA A 484 11.62 -23.87 47.65
CA ALA A 484 11.27 -22.79 48.57
C ALA A 484 11.54 -21.41 47.92
N GLY A 485 10.57 -20.88 47.18
CA GLY A 485 10.60 -19.53 46.67
C GLY A 485 10.12 -19.35 45.24
N HIS A 486 9.77 -18.12 44.92
CA HIS A 486 9.27 -17.73 43.57
C HIS A 486 10.36 -17.84 42.52
N PRO A 487 10.02 -18.16 41.25
CA PRO A 487 10.96 -18.24 40.13
C PRO A 487 11.67 -16.91 39.87
N ALA A 488 12.89 -16.97 39.33
CA ALA A 488 13.75 -15.82 39.12
C ALA A 488 13.10 -14.76 38.23
N TRP A 489 12.34 -15.15 37.20
CA TRP A 489 11.64 -14.25 36.32
C TRP A 489 10.57 -13.43 37.06
N ALA A 490 9.83 -14.05 37.98
CA ALA A 490 8.79 -13.37 38.77
C ALA A 490 9.41 -12.37 39.75
N LYS A 491 10.48 -12.77 40.46
CA LYS A 491 11.25 -11.84 41.33
C LYS A 491 11.79 -10.65 40.58
N THR A 492 12.36 -10.87 39.38
CA THR A 492 12.88 -9.80 38.52
C THR A 492 11.77 -8.89 38.04
N THR A 493 10.65 -9.42 37.55
CA THR A 493 9.48 -8.63 37.11
C THR A 493 8.93 -7.81 38.27
N ARG A 494 8.82 -8.33 39.45
CA ARG A 494 8.37 -7.62 40.67
C ARG A 494 9.32 -6.47 41.04
N ARG A 495 10.64 -6.70 40.94
CA ARG A 495 11.65 -5.66 41.18
C ARG A 495 11.50 -4.51 40.17
N LEU A 496 11.34 -4.80 38.87
CA LEU A 496 11.14 -3.79 37.85
C LEU A 496 9.89 -2.95 38.09
N LEU A 497 8.81 -3.54 38.59
CA LEU A 497 7.61 -2.80 39.00
C LEU A 497 7.85 -1.82 40.13
N ALA A 498 8.85 -2.09 41.02
CA ALA A 498 9.16 -1.22 42.13
C ALA A 498 10.17 -0.10 41.77
N GLU A 499 11.12 -0.41 40.89
CA GLU A 499 12.25 0.46 40.56
C GLU A 499 11.99 1.39 39.38
N GLU A 500 11.17 0.98 38.41
CA GLU A 500 10.96 1.71 37.16
C GLU A 500 9.61 2.44 37.11
N GLY A 501 9.54 3.49 36.29
CA GLY A 501 8.40 4.39 36.19
C GLY A 501 7.14 3.81 35.60
N LEU A 502 6.17 4.69 35.25
CA LEU A 502 4.83 4.35 34.76
C LEU A 502 4.86 3.48 33.47
N GLY A 503 5.85 3.64 32.60
CA GLY A 503 5.95 2.89 31.34
C GLY A 503 6.16 1.39 31.53
N SER A 504 7.08 0.98 32.39
CA SER A 504 7.29 -0.44 32.69
C SER A 504 6.11 -1.05 33.46
N MET A 505 5.47 -0.26 34.35
CA MET A 505 4.25 -0.66 35.02
C MET A 505 3.11 -0.97 34.04
N LEU A 506 2.85 -0.11 33.07
CA LEU A 506 1.84 -0.34 32.02
C LEU A 506 2.13 -1.59 31.21
N THR A 507 3.39 -1.77 30.79
CA THR A 507 3.82 -2.96 30.04
C THR A 507 3.55 -4.25 30.82
N ILE A 508 3.92 -4.29 32.08
CA ILE A 508 3.75 -5.47 32.92
C ILE A 508 2.27 -5.74 33.22
N TYR A 509 1.47 -4.69 33.46
CA TYR A 509 0.03 -4.86 33.70
C TYR A 509 -0.72 -5.33 32.45
N HIS A 510 -0.39 -4.82 31.28
CA HIS A 510 -0.90 -5.36 30.03
C HIS A 510 -0.54 -6.85 29.85
N LEU A 511 0.68 -7.21 30.20
CA LEU A 511 1.14 -8.60 30.13
C LEU A 511 0.36 -9.49 31.11
N ILE A 512 0.16 -9.07 32.36
CA ILE A 512 -0.65 -9.79 33.35
C ILE A 512 -2.09 -9.97 32.85
N ALA A 513 -2.68 -8.92 32.30
CA ALA A 513 -4.03 -8.96 31.74
C ALA A 513 -4.18 -9.92 30.56
N LYS A 514 -3.13 -10.03 29.72
CA LYS A 514 -3.10 -10.95 28.55
C LYS A 514 -2.69 -12.38 28.91
N GLN A 515 -1.89 -12.58 29.96
CA GLN A 515 -1.32 -13.86 30.36
C GLN A 515 -1.62 -14.19 31.84
N PRO A 516 -2.88 -14.17 32.28
CA PRO A 516 -3.25 -14.33 33.67
C PRO A 516 -2.80 -15.68 34.24
N GLU A 517 -2.77 -16.75 33.42
CA GLU A 517 -2.37 -18.09 33.84
C GLU A 517 -0.87 -18.20 34.20
N LEU A 518 -0.01 -17.44 33.51
CA LEU A 518 1.43 -17.39 33.81
C LEU A 518 1.68 -16.79 35.20
N PHE A 519 0.91 -15.75 35.57
CA PHE A 519 1.12 -15.02 36.84
C PHE A 519 0.30 -15.57 38.01
N PHE A 520 -0.70 -16.41 37.77
CA PHE A 520 -1.54 -16.98 38.85
C PHE A 520 -0.76 -17.72 39.91
N PRO A 521 0.24 -18.60 39.61
CA PRO A 521 1.03 -19.31 40.62
C PRO A 521 1.92 -18.41 41.49
N VAL A 522 2.21 -17.19 41.03
CA VAL A 522 3.09 -16.21 41.71
C VAL A 522 2.35 -14.89 42.07
N ARG A 523 1.01 -14.95 42.13
CA ARG A 523 0.14 -13.82 42.34
C ARG A 523 0.38 -13.03 43.62
N SER A 524 0.86 -13.72 44.67
CA SER A 524 1.19 -13.08 45.95
C SER A 524 2.23 -11.97 45.84
N LEU A 525 3.16 -12.06 44.86
CA LEU A 525 4.15 -11.02 44.59
C LEU A 525 3.56 -9.77 43.96
N PHE A 526 2.49 -9.91 43.18
CA PHE A 526 1.97 -8.84 42.31
C PHE A 526 0.73 -8.15 42.89
N ILE A 527 -0.18 -8.87 43.48
CA ILE A 527 -1.45 -8.35 44.00
C ILE A 527 -1.26 -7.12 44.91
N PRO A 528 -0.37 -7.12 45.92
CA PRO A 528 -0.19 -5.98 46.80
C PRO A 528 0.29 -4.71 46.05
N HIS A 529 1.14 -4.87 45.05
CA HIS A 529 1.64 -3.74 44.26
C HIS A 529 0.55 -3.21 43.33
N ILE A 530 -0.18 -4.10 42.67
CA ILE A 530 -1.29 -3.69 41.78
C ILE A 530 -2.35 -2.90 42.55
N ALA A 531 -2.85 -3.48 43.67
CA ALA A 531 -3.87 -2.82 44.47
C ALA A 531 -3.47 -1.42 44.97
N ASN A 532 -2.21 -1.25 45.35
CA ASN A 532 -1.69 0.06 45.81
C ASN A 532 -1.40 1.05 44.66
N SER A 533 -1.21 0.59 43.42
CA SER A 533 -0.90 1.42 42.26
C SER A 533 -2.09 1.81 41.40
N LEU A 534 -3.27 1.27 41.65
CA LEU A 534 -4.49 1.56 40.86
C LEU A 534 -4.79 3.05 40.73
N ASN A 535 -4.61 3.81 41.81
CA ASN A 535 -4.82 5.27 41.78
C ASN A 535 -3.84 5.99 40.82
N LYS A 536 -2.59 5.53 40.72
CA LYS A 536 -1.62 6.07 39.78
C LYS A 536 -1.98 5.73 38.33
N LEU A 537 -2.64 4.58 38.13
CA LEU A 537 -3.03 4.11 36.81
C LEU A 537 -4.25 4.84 36.24
N GLY A 538 -5.30 4.99 37.03
CA GLY A 538 -6.61 5.45 36.53
C GLY A 538 -7.12 6.79 37.05
N MET A 539 -6.53 7.35 38.15
CA MET A 539 -7.06 8.51 38.84
C MET A 539 -6.18 9.77 38.70
N THR A 540 -4.99 9.69 38.12
CA THR A 540 -4.12 10.87 37.94
C THR A 540 -4.59 11.72 36.78
N ALA A 541 -4.27 13.01 36.77
CA ALA A 541 -4.60 13.93 35.68
C ALA A 541 -4.00 13.48 34.34
N SER A 542 -2.88 12.74 34.36
CA SER A 542 -2.21 12.18 33.19
C SER A 542 -2.81 10.83 32.74
N SER A 543 -3.80 10.28 33.45
CA SER A 543 -4.40 9.00 33.07
C SER A 543 -5.28 9.15 31.83
N ASN A 544 -4.91 8.45 30.76
CA ASN A 544 -5.68 8.39 29.53
C ASN A 544 -6.75 7.28 29.58
N LEU A 545 -7.56 7.16 28.52
CA LEU A 545 -8.61 6.15 28.41
C LEU A 545 -8.03 4.72 28.49
N GLU A 546 -6.90 4.48 27.82
CA GLU A 546 -6.22 3.18 27.78
C GLU A 546 -5.80 2.71 29.18
N SER A 547 -5.16 3.60 29.96
CA SER A 547 -4.76 3.25 31.34
C SER A 547 -5.94 3.00 32.28
N ARG A 548 -7.06 3.69 32.09
CA ARG A 548 -8.32 3.43 32.83
C ARG A 548 -8.92 2.07 32.45
N MET A 549 -8.98 1.76 31.15
CA MET A 549 -9.43 0.45 30.67
C MET A 549 -8.55 -0.66 31.23
N LEU A 550 -7.21 -0.49 31.19
CA LEU A 550 -6.26 -1.43 31.74
C LEU A 550 -6.49 -1.66 33.25
N SER A 551 -6.82 -0.60 34.00
CA SER A 551 -7.10 -0.74 35.44
C SER A 551 -8.32 -1.61 35.73
N ILE A 552 -9.34 -1.55 34.87
CA ILE A 552 -10.55 -2.39 34.96
C ILE A 552 -10.19 -3.84 34.60
N ASP A 553 -9.44 -4.02 33.49
CA ASP A 553 -9.04 -5.35 33.02
C ASP A 553 -8.17 -6.08 34.06
N ILE A 554 -7.24 -5.38 34.69
CA ILE A 554 -6.40 -5.95 35.72
C ILE A 554 -7.21 -6.33 36.98
N LEU A 555 -8.17 -5.48 37.38
CA LEU A 555 -9.08 -5.79 38.48
C LEU A 555 -9.96 -7.01 38.20
N GLN A 556 -10.42 -7.16 36.97
CA GLN A 556 -11.14 -8.36 36.53
C GLN A 556 -10.29 -9.62 36.71
N VAL A 557 -9.01 -9.55 36.33
CA VAL A 557 -8.05 -10.67 36.52
C VAL A 557 -7.87 -10.98 38.00
N LEU A 558 -7.65 -9.95 38.83
CA LEU A 558 -7.48 -10.15 40.27
C LEU A 558 -8.72 -10.76 40.93
N PHE A 559 -9.91 -10.35 40.53
CA PHE A 559 -11.17 -10.94 40.99
C PHE A 559 -11.25 -12.41 40.59
N THR A 560 -10.99 -12.75 39.36
CA THR A 560 -10.98 -14.13 38.87
C THR A 560 -9.92 -15.00 39.59
N TRP A 561 -8.75 -14.45 39.90
CA TRP A 561 -7.73 -15.12 40.66
C TRP A 561 -8.20 -15.42 42.08
N GLU A 562 -8.88 -14.50 42.75
CA GLU A 562 -9.39 -14.69 44.10
C GLU A 562 -10.50 -15.73 44.14
N GLU A 563 -11.45 -15.69 43.17
CA GLU A 563 -12.48 -16.73 43.05
C GLU A 563 -11.85 -18.14 42.91
N ARG A 564 -10.90 -18.26 41.97
CA ARG A 564 -10.18 -19.52 41.74
C ARG A 564 -9.44 -20.00 42.97
N ALA A 565 -8.75 -19.10 43.67
CA ALA A 565 -8.03 -19.42 44.89
C ALA A 565 -8.98 -19.85 46.00
N THR A 566 -10.10 -19.17 46.20
CA THR A 566 -11.13 -19.49 47.19
C THR A 566 -11.75 -20.85 46.89
N GLN A 567 -12.02 -21.18 45.63
CA GLN A 567 -12.55 -22.48 45.21
C GLN A 567 -11.51 -23.58 45.47
N ALA A 568 -10.21 -23.35 45.23
CA ALA A 568 -9.14 -24.30 45.50
C ALA A 568 -9.02 -24.56 46.99
N VAL A 569 -9.00 -23.54 47.84
CA VAL A 569 -8.96 -23.70 49.31
C VAL A 569 -10.17 -24.47 49.83
N LYS A 570 -11.38 -24.24 49.30
CA LYS A 570 -12.58 -25.02 49.67
C LYS A 570 -12.49 -26.48 49.28
N ARG A 571 -11.87 -26.82 48.15
CA ARG A 571 -11.66 -28.19 47.69
C ARG A 571 -10.57 -28.89 48.51
N ASP A 572 -9.47 -28.20 48.84
CA ASP A 572 -8.35 -28.76 49.61
C ASP A 572 -8.69 -28.97 51.08
N ALA A 573 -9.66 -28.24 51.63
CA ALA A 573 -10.19 -28.50 52.97
C ALA A 573 -10.82 -29.90 53.11
N SER A 574 -11.09 -30.56 51.97
CA SER A 574 -11.58 -31.95 51.91
C SER A 574 -10.51 -32.99 51.51
N ALA A 575 -9.25 -32.58 51.23
CA ALA A 575 -8.18 -33.47 50.77
C ALA A 575 -6.98 -33.48 51.73
N THR A 576 -6.35 -34.66 51.89
CA THR A 576 -5.31 -34.95 52.89
C THR A 576 -3.86 -34.69 52.42
N THR A 577 -3.62 -34.04 51.26
CA THR A 577 -2.27 -33.82 50.73
C THR A 577 -1.85 -32.35 50.86
N PRO A 578 -0.63 -32.03 51.38
CA PRO A 578 -0.14 -30.67 51.46
C PRO A 578 0.24 -30.15 50.06
N VAL A 579 -0.40 -29.06 49.63
CA VAL A 579 -0.10 -28.35 48.39
C VAL A 579 0.80 -27.13 48.71
N ALA A 580 1.67 -26.74 47.77
CA ALA A 580 2.64 -25.64 47.91
C ALA A 580 2.03 -24.34 48.45
N ASP A 581 2.79 -23.60 49.24
CA ASP A 581 2.37 -22.46 50.07
C ASP A 581 1.66 -21.31 49.30
N ASP A 582 2.06 -21.07 48.07
CA ASP A 582 1.49 -19.98 47.22
C ASP A 582 0.11 -20.34 46.61
N SER A 583 -0.25 -21.62 46.53
CA SER A 583 -1.58 -22.06 46.08
C SER A 583 -2.68 -21.66 47.07
N LYS A 584 -2.32 -21.48 48.35
CA LYS A 584 -3.23 -21.08 49.44
C LYS A 584 -3.33 -19.56 49.65
N TYR A 585 -2.55 -18.77 48.90
CA TYR A 585 -2.60 -17.30 49.04
C TYR A 585 -3.99 -16.76 48.67
N LEU A 586 -4.62 -16.11 49.64
CA LEU A 586 -5.84 -15.32 49.47
C LEU A 586 -5.51 -13.84 49.63
N THR A 587 -6.19 -13.01 48.88
CA THR A 587 -5.97 -11.54 48.90
C THR A 587 -6.44 -10.96 50.25
N PRO A 588 -5.57 -10.29 51.03
CA PRO A 588 -5.98 -9.68 52.30
C PRO A 588 -7.17 -8.71 52.12
N LEU A 589 -8.07 -8.71 53.14
CA LEU A 589 -9.28 -7.90 53.13
C LEU A 589 -9.01 -6.42 52.81
N ALA A 590 -8.00 -5.82 53.44
CA ALA A 590 -7.61 -4.43 53.23
C ALA A 590 -7.26 -4.12 51.75
N LEU A 591 -6.65 -5.04 51.02
CA LEU A 591 -6.36 -4.89 49.60
C LEU A 591 -7.63 -5.01 48.74
N ARG A 592 -8.54 -5.93 49.07
CA ARG A 592 -9.84 -6.07 48.42
C ARG A 592 -10.70 -4.81 48.62
N GLU A 593 -10.72 -4.24 49.84
CA GLU A 593 -11.38 -2.95 50.09
C GLU A 593 -10.77 -1.79 49.33
N ASN A 594 -9.44 -1.73 49.19
CA ASN A 594 -8.78 -0.74 48.34
C ASN A 594 -9.19 -0.84 46.85
N MET A 595 -9.26 -2.06 46.32
CA MET A 595 -9.69 -2.28 44.93
C MET A 595 -11.13 -1.87 44.71
N VAL A 596 -12.05 -2.22 45.62
CA VAL A 596 -13.46 -1.83 45.55
C VAL A 596 -13.61 -0.31 45.70
N SER A 597 -12.92 0.28 46.67
CA SER A 597 -12.90 1.74 46.83
C SER A 597 -12.38 2.49 45.62
N TYR A 598 -11.34 1.94 44.94
CA TYR A 598 -10.86 2.48 43.69
C TYR A 598 -11.95 2.42 42.60
N LEU A 599 -12.60 1.26 42.42
CA LEU A 599 -13.61 1.07 41.39
C LEU A 599 -14.84 1.96 41.62
N VAL A 600 -15.31 2.09 42.85
CA VAL A 600 -16.38 3.04 43.21
C VAL A 600 -15.98 4.47 42.86
N ARG A 601 -14.77 4.91 43.19
CA ARG A 601 -14.28 6.23 42.83
C ARG A 601 -14.19 6.43 41.33
N LEU A 602 -13.70 5.42 40.59
CA LEU A 602 -13.61 5.46 39.14
C LEU A 602 -14.98 5.66 38.48
N THR A 603 -16.06 5.08 39.06
CA THR A 603 -17.42 5.17 38.53
C THR A 603 -18.13 6.48 38.93
N THR A 604 -17.69 7.13 40.02
CA THR A 604 -18.36 8.35 40.56
C THR A 604 -17.72 9.68 40.14
N ILE A 605 -16.52 9.67 39.56
CA ILE A 605 -15.88 10.87 39.04
C ILE A 605 -16.60 11.37 37.76
N PRO A 606 -16.86 12.67 37.61
CA PRO A 606 -17.38 13.21 36.36
C PRO A 606 -16.30 13.17 35.27
N TYR A 607 -16.62 12.50 34.17
CA TYR A 607 -15.80 12.43 32.96
C TYR A 607 -16.56 13.04 31.77
N GLU A 608 -15.81 13.39 30.72
CA GLU A 608 -16.42 13.76 29.46
C GLU A 608 -17.31 12.63 28.89
N PRO A 609 -18.40 12.95 28.19
CA PRO A 609 -19.39 11.96 27.73
C PRO A 609 -18.78 10.80 26.91
N ALA A 610 -17.83 11.10 26.04
CA ALA A 610 -17.15 10.10 25.20
C ALA A 610 -16.27 9.13 26.02
N ALA A 611 -15.51 9.64 26.97
CA ALA A 611 -14.69 8.81 27.88
C ALA A 611 -15.59 7.99 28.81
N ARG A 612 -16.68 8.58 29.28
CA ARG A 612 -17.65 7.94 30.16
C ARG A 612 -18.36 6.77 29.50
N SER A 613 -18.80 6.92 28.26
CA SER A 613 -19.52 5.87 27.52
C SER A 613 -18.63 4.64 27.22
N SER A 614 -17.31 4.80 27.14
CA SER A 614 -16.40 3.72 26.77
C SER A 614 -16.03 2.80 27.93
N PHE A 615 -15.69 3.31 29.12
CA PHE A 615 -15.22 2.46 30.24
C PHE A 615 -16.23 2.28 31.38
N LEU A 616 -17.15 3.22 31.58
CA LEU A 616 -18.08 3.21 32.70
C LEU A 616 -18.99 1.97 32.73
N PRO A 617 -19.58 1.51 31.62
CA PRO A 617 -20.40 0.30 31.64
C PRO A 617 -19.63 -0.93 32.13
N LYS A 618 -18.36 -1.06 31.68
CA LYS A 618 -17.47 -2.15 32.06
C LYS A 618 -17.09 -2.08 33.55
N ALA A 619 -16.78 -0.87 34.04
CA ALA A 619 -16.46 -0.64 35.44
C ALA A 619 -17.64 -0.94 36.37
N LEU A 620 -18.87 -0.52 35.98
CA LEU A 620 -20.08 -0.80 36.74
C LEU A 620 -20.45 -2.30 36.74
N ALA A 621 -20.30 -2.97 35.60
CA ALA A 621 -20.52 -4.42 35.50
C ALA A 621 -19.57 -5.19 36.44
N LEU A 622 -18.27 -4.81 36.43
CA LEU A 622 -17.30 -5.40 37.33
C LEU A 622 -17.62 -5.09 38.82
N LEU A 623 -17.95 -3.87 39.14
CA LEU A 623 -18.35 -3.50 40.50
C LEU A 623 -19.56 -4.31 40.97
N GLN A 624 -20.61 -4.44 40.14
CA GLN A 624 -21.79 -5.25 40.43
C GLN A 624 -21.42 -6.73 40.68
N LEU A 625 -20.48 -7.27 39.92
CA LEU A 625 -20.02 -8.63 40.07
C LEU A 625 -19.26 -8.82 41.38
N ILE A 626 -18.36 -7.88 41.74
CA ILE A 626 -17.53 -7.97 42.94
C ILE A 626 -18.35 -7.79 44.21
N VAL A 627 -19.34 -6.88 44.24
CA VAL A 627 -20.17 -6.56 45.42
C VAL A 627 -21.44 -7.43 45.47
N GLY A 628 -21.71 -8.19 44.41
CA GLY A 628 -22.89 -9.07 44.36
C GLY A 628 -22.84 -10.26 45.31
N GLN A 629 -23.95 -11.01 45.36
CA GLN A 629 -24.10 -12.14 46.29
C GLN A 629 -23.05 -13.25 46.19
N ASN A 630 -22.48 -13.41 44.96
CA ASN A 630 -21.44 -14.39 44.68
C ASN A 630 -20.03 -13.77 44.69
N GLY A 631 -19.90 -12.49 45.02
CA GLY A 631 -18.61 -11.78 45.02
C GLY A 631 -17.97 -11.71 46.42
N TRP A 632 -17.30 -10.62 46.72
CA TRP A 632 -16.62 -10.37 47.99
C TRP A 632 -17.61 -9.85 49.05
N THR A 633 -18.32 -10.71 49.72
CA THR A 633 -19.37 -10.36 50.69
C THR A 633 -18.85 -9.75 51.98
N ASP A 634 -17.57 -9.89 52.27
CA ASP A 634 -16.89 -9.41 53.49
C ASP A 634 -16.29 -7.98 53.34
N VAL A 635 -16.34 -7.39 52.11
CA VAL A 635 -15.78 -6.07 51.83
C VAL A 635 -16.74 -4.96 52.21
N THR A 636 -16.22 -3.96 52.92
CA THR A 636 -16.99 -2.78 53.32
C THR A 636 -16.72 -1.60 52.40
N VAL A 637 -17.76 -0.89 51.93
CA VAL A 637 -17.63 0.29 51.06
C VAL A 637 -18.01 1.53 51.86
N GLY A 638 -17.03 2.45 51.98
CA GLY A 638 -17.25 3.72 52.72
C GLY A 638 -18.17 4.68 51.96
N LEU A 639 -19.24 5.14 52.62
CA LEU A 639 -20.25 6.07 52.04
C LEU A 639 -19.64 7.42 51.55
N ARG A 640 -18.49 7.82 52.08
CA ARG A 640 -17.79 9.07 51.69
C ARG A 640 -17.48 9.14 50.19
N PHE A 641 -17.33 8.01 49.52
CA PHE A 641 -17.05 8.00 48.08
C PHE A 641 -18.26 8.32 47.23
N PHE A 642 -19.47 8.21 47.77
CA PHE A 642 -20.71 8.55 47.11
C PHE A 642 -21.17 9.98 47.38
N ALA A 643 -20.54 10.72 48.30
CA ALA A 643 -20.96 12.05 48.72
C ALA A 643 -21.16 12.99 47.52
N ARG A 644 -20.20 13.08 46.60
CA ARG A 644 -20.32 13.93 45.41
C ARG A 644 -21.43 13.50 44.46
N THR A 645 -21.65 12.19 44.29
CA THR A 645 -22.76 11.70 43.45
C THR A 645 -24.10 11.99 44.06
N LEU A 646 -24.22 11.86 45.39
CA LEU A 646 -25.43 12.20 46.13
C LEU A 646 -25.73 13.71 46.10
N GLU A 647 -24.70 14.56 46.22
CA GLU A 647 -24.80 16.01 46.05
C GLU A 647 -25.28 16.39 44.65
N GLN A 648 -24.76 15.77 43.61
CA GLN A 648 -25.15 16.02 42.21
C GLN A 648 -26.60 15.55 41.94
N VAL A 649 -27.00 14.39 42.47
CA VAL A 649 -28.36 13.87 42.33
C VAL A 649 -29.34 14.77 43.09
N SER A 650 -28.98 15.23 44.30
CA SER A 650 -29.85 16.16 45.06
C SER A 650 -29.99 17.49 44.35
N LEU A 651 -28.94 18.08 43.80
CA LEU A 651 -28.99 19.32 43.00
C LEU A 651 -29.84 19.15 41.73
N PHE A 652 -29.77 17.99 41.06
CA PHE A 652 -30.60 17.68 39.89
C PHE A 652 -32.07 17.53 40.25
N CYS A 653 -32.36 16.85 41.36
CA CYS A 653 -33.75 16.76 41.90
C CYS A 653 -34.29 18.14 42.34
N PHE A 654 -33.45 18.99 42.96
CA PHE A 654 -33.82 20.36 43.31
C PHE A 654 -34.06 21.23 42.07
N SER A 655 -33.27 21.10 41.01
CA SER A 655 -33.48 21.85 39.76
C SER A 655 -34.71 21.38 38.99
N LEU A 656 -35.06 20.12 39.03
CA LEU A 656 -36.31 19.59 38.49
C LEU A 656 -37.52 20.10 39.29
N TYR A 657 -37.44 20.11 40.64
CA TYR A 657 -38.51 20.64 41.51
C TYR A 657 -38.67 22.15 41.32
N ALA A 658 -37.60 22.91 41.18
CA ALA A 658 -37.62 24.34 40.89
C ALA A 658 -38.12 24.67 39.47
N GLY A 659 -37.97 23.76 38.51
CA GLY A 659 -38.52 23.87 37.15
C GLY A 659 -40.05 23.64 37.10
N PHE A 660 -40.56 22.74 37.93
CA PHE A 660 -42.01 22.49 38.05
C PHE A 660 -42.75 23.62 38.75
N THR A 661 -42.15 24.32 39.72
CA THR A 661 -42.80 25.43 40.44
C THR A 661 -42.78 26.75 39.64
N LYS A 662 -42.07 26.87 38.54
CA LYS A 662 -42.05 28.04 37.66
C LYS A 662 -43.08 28.01 36.54
N ASN A 663 -43.72 26.88 36.31
CA ASN A 663 -44.74 26.75 35.24
C ASN A 663 -46.18 26.72 35.78
N GLU A 664 -46.38 26.92 37.10
CA GLU A 664 -47.70 27.01 37.71
C GLU A 664 -47.96 28.40 38.38
N LEU A 665 -47.22 29.40 38.04
CA LEU A 665 -47.50 30.82 38.31
C LEU A 665 -47.46 31.56 36.97
#